data_b4067e81fd4d967c0ea6f638119b7bc2
#
_entry.id   b4067e81fd4d967c0ea6f638119b7bc2
#
_cell.length_a   1.000
_cell.length_b   1.000
_cell.length_c   1.000
_cell.angle_alpha   90.00
_cell.angle_beta   90.00
_cell.angle_gamma   90.00
#
_symmetry.space_group_name_H-M   'P 1'
#
loop_
_entity.id
_entity.type
_entity.pdbx_description
1 polymer ?
#
loop_
_entity_poly.entity_id
_entity_poly.type
_entity_poly.pdbx_seq_one_letter_code
_entity_poly.pdbx_strand_id
1 'polypeptide(L)'
;MIFKELKLINFRQFKGENKFVFPINDRKITLIIARNGVGKTTFLQAFRFCFYGESPNVLKLPKSEELLNYSVENDMSEMDEQPLTVQVKFQHNGKDYIAVRTVRFRMFNRKMQKLTKNSDDSFELWEETENRGVIKVEDGLKRIQEMIPTGLAHVYMFDGERVEKPIGSKEFKNDLKNSIVGVLGLKKLEQARDFLGDESKSSSVIGQVYSRLMPLNNTEQEILDRNNVAKRNIEKLNHEIELQQGSVEILTRDIAEATEAQKSIDELKILVQERQFADLKINKQEQKIESLTKSANDCAVDLLLKLEIAKTYPKYKEFIEKEEEQTEVFENLYESVIKDILKRHKCICGREVHSDSHEADILRSLSVLPQDNANYLNALKSLYNSITDIPILRSKVEQYHKQLVLAKKELEELRKAYDVAVEKVIEKEKTNGKNDQVNIEHLRANKARILYSIETNKKSIEDNQSVISSISLRLKKIRFNNQHNRNVNASLTMLNELKLEIEEELDNKKKIARESIENNMNLVLTEVMDQHYKVRLDSEYKLTVYKVSDNNYVQDETEVLSTGQNVMMYLSFLRALLMTIEQHSEFDDVQSSGVIMDAALSNLDEEHIKQISRRILNSFDQLIFLSFKAQLRNELITGIHNNISCVYELSKDALGNVVSRTIDTNNVEEYVNEDDDIDE
;
A
#
# COMPACT_ATOMS: atom_id res chain seq x y z
N MET A 1 -0.53 -9.85 -31.50
CA MET A 1 -1.92 -9.93 -30.97
C MET A 1 -2.52 -8.53 -30.88
N ILE A 2 -3.74 -8.31 -31.39
CA ILE A 2 -4.42 -7.01 -31.40
C ILE A 2 -5.78 -7.18 -30.73
N PHE A 3 -6.08 -6.35 -29.73
CA PHE A 3 -7.35 -6.37 -29.00
C PHE A 3 -8.43 -5.62 -29.79
N LYS A 4 -9.61 -6.21 -29.96
CA LYS A 4 -10.73 -5.62 -30.70
C LYS A 4 -11.84 -5.12 -29.80
N GLU A 5 -12.17 -5.87 -28.74
CA GLU A 5 -13.28 -5.57 -27.84
C GLU A 5 -13.06 -6.17 -26.45
N LEU A 6 -13.44 -5.44 -25.42
CA LEU A 6 -13.62 -5.94 -24.06
C LEU A 6 -15.09 -5.78 -23.68
N LYS A 7 -15.71 -6.86 -23.21
CA LYS A 7 -17.06 -6.87 -22.65
C LYS A 7 -17.02 -7.39 -21.21
N LEU A 8 -17.59 -6.62 -20.30
CA LEU A 8 -17.67 -6.91 -18.88
C LEU A 8 -19.13 -7.06 -18.46
N ILE A 9 -19.46 -8.11 -17.70
CA ILE A 9 -20.78 -8.29 -17.09
C ILE A 9 -20.58 -8.52 -15.62
N ASN A 10 -21.07 -7.59 -14.78
CA ASN A 10 -21.05 -7.67 -13.31
C ASN A 10 -19.64 -7.85 -12.71
N PHE A 11 -18.61 -7.29 -13.33
CA PHE A 11 -17.23 -7.42 -12.91
C PHE A 11 -16.80 -6.26 -12.00
N ARG A 12 -16.61 -6.52 -10.71
CA ARG A 12 -16.19 -5.54 -9.68
C ARG A 12 -17.05 -4.27 -9.73
N GLN A 13 -16.45 -3.09 -10.04
CA GLN A 13 -17.20 -1.83 -10.13
C GLN A 13 -18.09 -1.72 -11.37
N PHE A 14 -17.98 -2.62 -12.36
CA PHE A 14 -18.77 -2.60 -13.58
C PHE A 14 -20.08 -3.39 -13.38
N LYS A 15 -21.21 -2.70 -13.12
CA LYS A 15 -22.55 -3.29 -13.01
C LYS A 15 -23.16 -3.51 -14.40
N GLY A 16 -23.84 -4.64 -14.60
CA GLY A 16 -24.47 -4.97 -15.87
C GLY A 16 -23.48 -5.16 -17.02
N GLU A 17 -23.92 -4.91 -18.24
CA GLU A 17 -23.10 -5.04 -19.43
C GLU A 17 -22.37 -3.75 -19.75
N ASN A 18 -21.03 -3.81 -19.80
CA ASN A 18 -20.16 -2.71 -20.21
C ASN A 18 -19.31 -3.18 -21.39
N LYS A 19 -19.28 -2.41 -22.47
CA LYS A 19 -18.63 -2.78 -23.73
C LYS A 19 -17.67 -1.69 -24.18
N PHE A 20 -16.42 -2.08 -24.47
CA PHE A 20 -15.36 -1.22 -24.97
C PHE A 20 -14.85 -1.78 -26.31
N VAL A 21 -14.86 -0.97 -27.34
CA VAL A 21 -14.38 -1.32 -28.67
C VAL A 21 -13.07 -0.59 -28.93
N PHE A 22 -12.09 -1.31 -29.42
CA PHE A 22 -10.76 -0.78 -29.74
C PHE A 22 -10.60 -0.75 -31.26
N PRO A 23 -10.85 0.39 -31.92
CA PRO A 23 -10.79 0.49 -33.38
C PRO A 23 -9.39 0.17 -33.91
N ILE A 24 -9.34 -0.62 -34.97
CA ILE A 24 -8.12 -0.96 -35.70
C ILE A 24 -8.13 -0.13 -36.98
N ASN A 25 -7.46 1.00 -36.97
CA ASN A 25 -7.30 1.90 -38.09
C ASN A 25 -5.85 2.45 -38.13
N ASP A 26 -5.59 3.50 -38.89
CA ASP A 26 -4.28 4.14 -38.93
C ASP A 26 -3.86 4.75 -37.58
N ARG A 27 -4.82 5.00 -36.67
CA ARG A 27 -4.59 5.49 -35.32
C ARG A 27 -4.57 4.31 -34.34
N LYS A 28 -3.55 4.26 -33.50
CA LYS A 28 -3.15 3.07 -32.74
C LYS A 28 -3.43 3.15 -31.24
N ILE A 29 -3.86 4.33 -30.74
CA ILE A 29 -3.99 4.57 -29.30
C ILE A 29 -5.45 4.69 -28.90
N THR A 30 -5.90 3.86 -27.97
CA THR A 30 -7.16 4.04 -27.24
C THR A 30 -6.87 4.59 -25.84
N LEU A 31 -7.47 5.73 -25.50
CA LEU A 31 -7.37 6.31 -24.16
C LEU A 31 -8.52 5.88 -23.28
N ILE A 32 -8.22 5.46 -22.04
CA ILE A 32 -9.20 5.23 -20.97
C ILE A 32 -8.91 6.24 -19.87
N ILE A 33 -9.72 7.26 -19.77
CA ILE A 33 -9.57 8.35 -18.79
C ILE A 33 -10.43 8.05 -17.57
N ALA A 34 -9.83 8.05 -16.37
CA ALA A 34 -10.58 7.84 -15.14
C ALA A 34 -9.88 8.50 -13.96
N ARG A 35 -10.65 9.04 -13.00
CA ARG A 35 -10.11 9.49 -11.70
C ARG A 35 -9.56 8.31 -10.90
N ASN A 36 -8.77 8.60 -9.85
CA ASN A 36 -8.27 7.54 -8.96
C ASN A 36 -9.43 6.81 -8.28
N GLY A 37 -9.31 5.47 -8.17
CA GLY A 37 -10.34 4.62 -7.56
C GLY A 37 -11.61 4.38 -8.41
N VAL A 38 -11.68 4.86 -9.65
CA VAL A 38 -12.85 4.66 -10.53
C VAL A 38 -12.82 3.32 -11.28
N GLY A 39 -11.67 2.63 -11.35
CA GLY A 39 -11.65 1.31 -11.98
C GLY A 39 -10.59 1.10 -13.07
N LYS A 40 -9.57 1.98 -13.20
CA LYS A 40 -8.45 1.79 -14.14
C LYS A 40 -7.78 0.42 -13.95
N THR A 41 -7.30 0.15 -12.77
CA THR A 41 -6.66 -1.14 -12.44
C THR A 41 -7.63 -2.32 -12.59
N THR A 42 -8.93 -2.11 -12.30
CA THR A 42 -9.96 -3.13 -12.54
C THR A 42 -10.12 -3.44 -14.03
N PHE A 43 -10.02 -2.43 -14.90
CA PHE A 43 -10.05 -2.61 -16.36
C PHE A 43 -8.88 -3.49 -16.83
N LEU A 44 -7.65 -3.22 -16.39
CA LEU A 44 -6.48 -4.05 -16.65
C LEU A 44 -6.64 -5.48 -16.09
N GLN A 45 -7.16 -5.60 -14.86
CA GLN A 45 -7.40 -6.87 -14.21
C GLN A 45 -8.44 -7.74 -14.96
N ALA A 46 -9.39 -7.13 -15.67
CA ALA A 46 -10.36 -7.86 -16.47
C ALA A 46 -9.70 -8.67 -17.58
N PHE A 47 -8.76 -8.10 -18.33
CA PHE A 47 -7.99 -8.85 -19.34
C PHE A 47 -7.22 -10.00 -18.73
N ARG A 48 -6.54 -9.71 -17.64
CA ARG A 48 -5.76 -10.70 -16.89
C ARG A 48 -6.66 -11.85 -16.39
N PHE A 49 -7.80 -11.51 -15.80
CA PHE A 49 -8.76 -12.49 -15.34
C PHE A 49 -9.30 -13.33 -16.50
N CYS A 50 -9.62 -12.72 -17.65
CA CYS A 50 -10.11 -13.45 -18.82
C CYS A 50 -9.11 -14.52 -19.25
N PHE A 51 -7.83 -14.18 -19.42
CA PHE A 51 -6.84 -15.07 -19.98
C PHE A 51 -6.26 -16.07 -18.97
N TYR A 52 -6.02 -15.67 -17.72
CA TYR A 52 -5.28 -16.48 -16.75
C TYR A 52 -6.13 -16.96 -15.55
N GLY A 53 -7.37 -16.49 -15.42
CA GLY A 53 -8.22 -16.83 -14.27
C GLY A 53 -7.70 -16.25 -12.97
N GLU A 54 -7.86 -17.00 -11.89
CA GLU A 54 -7.45 -16.62 -10.53
C GLU A 54 -6.02 -17.05 -10.19
N SER A 55 -5.15 -17.23 -11.19
CA SER A 55 -3.78 -17.69 -10.94
C SER A 55 -3.00 -16.69 -10.07
N PRO A 56 -2.59 -17.06 -8.86
CA PRO A 56 -1.92 -16.14 -7.93
C PRO A 56 -0.52 -15.74 -8.43
N ASN A 57 0.08 -16.52 -9.32
CA ASN A 57 1.44 -16.28 -9.82
C ASN A 57 1.53 -15.17 -10.87
N VAL A 58 0.41 -14.81 -11.49
CA VAL A 58 0.40 -13.83 -12.59
C VAL A 58 -0.15 -12.49 -12.11
N LEU A 59 -0.96 -12.49 -11.05
CA LEU A 59 -1.81 -11.34 -10.74
C LEU A 59 -2.09 -11.21 -9.25
N LYS A 60 -1.95 -10.00 -8.74
CA LYS A 60 -2.65 -9.55 -7.54
C LYS A 60 -4.15 -9.41 -7.86
N LEU A 61 -4.85 -10.51 -8.16
CA LEU A 61 -6.30 -10.47 -8.24
C LEU A 61 -6.88 -10.55 -6.83
N PRO A 62 -7.96 -9.82 -6.55
CA PRO A 62 -8.74 -10.02 -5.35
C PRO A 62 -9.23 -11.47 -5.27
N LYS A 63 -9.61 -11.91 -4.07
CA LYS A 63 -10.23 -13.22 -3.88
C LYS A 63 -11.46 -13.33 -4.78
N SER A 64 -11.78 -14.53 -5.25
CA SER A 64 -12.89 -14.77 -6.17
C SER A 64 -14.23 -14.18 -5.68
N GLU A 65 -14.42 -14.14 -4.39
CA GLU A 65 -15.61 -13.58 -3.74
C GLU A 65 -15.74 -12.06 -3.92
N GLU A 66 -14.63 -11.35 -4.19
CA GLU A 66 -14.59 -9.91 -4.40
C GLU A 66 -14.69 -9.50 -5.89
N LEU A 67 -14.86 -10.48 -6.80
CA LEU A 67 -14.93 -10.22 -8.24
C LEU A 67 -16.33 -9.82 -8.71
N LEU A 68 -17.39 -10.30 -8.05
CA LEU A 68 -18.75 -9.90 -8.39
C LEU A 68 -19.01 -8.44 -8.02
N ASN A 69 -19.81 -7.75 -8.82
CA ASN A 69 -20.18 -6.36 -8.54
C ASN A 69 -20.97 -6.26 -7.23
N TYR A 70 -20.55 -5.36 -6.34
CA TYR A 70 -21.13 -5.18 -5.00
C TYR A 70 -22.63 -4.81 -5.03
N SER A 71 -23.06 -3.96 -5.99
CA SER A 71 -24.48 -3.61 -6.12
C SER A 71 -25.31 -4.82 -6.57
N VAL A 72 -24.76 -5.68 -7.44
CA VAL A 72 -25.42 -6.93 -7.86
C VAL A 72 -25.49 -7.90 -6.70
N GLU A 73 -24.43 -8.05 -5.91
CA GLU A 73 -24.41 -8.89 -4.70
C GLU A 73 -25.48 -8.45 -3.69
N ASN A 74 -25.60 -7.14 -3.44
CA ASN A 74 -26.61 -6.59 -2.52
C ASN A 74 -28.06 -6.76 -3.04
N ASP A 75 -28.26 -6.77 -4.34
CA ASP A 75 -29.57 -6.94 -4.98
C ASP A 75 -30.01 -8.44 -5.02
N MET A 76 -29.09 -9.40 -4.70
CA MET A 76 -29.38 -10.84 -4.74
C MET A 76 -30.25 -11.30 -3.56
N SER A 77 -31.34 -11.98 -3.88
CA SER A 77 -32.17 -12.69 -2.92
C SER A 77 -31.63 -14.10 -2.65
N GLU A 78 -32.14 -14.77 -1.60
CA GLU A 78 -31.75 -16.14 -1.28
C GLU A 78 -32.01 -17.09 -2.46
N MET A 79 -31.03 -17.92 -2.81
CA MET A 79 -31.01 -18.83 -3.97
C MET A 79 -30.86 -18.16 -5.36
N ASP A 80 -30.78 -16.83 -5.43
CA ASP A 80 -30.50 -16.17 -6.72
C ASP A 80 -29.11 -16.50 -7.23
N GLU A 81 -29.00 -16.65 -8.56
CA GLU A 81 -27.75 -16.88 -9.26
C GLU A 81 -27.43 -15.69 -10.18
N GLN A 82 -26.19 -15.22 -10.10
CA GLN A 82 -25.70 -14.17 -10.97
C GLN A 82 -24.39 -14.57 -11.65
N PRO A 83 -24.29 -14.37 -12.99
CA PRO A 83 -23.04 -14.56 -13.70
C PRO A 83 -22.16 -13.31 -13.60
N LEU A 84 -20.89 -13.55 -13.48
CA LEU A 84 -19.81 -12.62 -13.77
C LEU A 84 -19.16 -13.10 -15.06
N THR A 85 -19.09 -12.25 -16.09
CA THR A 85 -18.49 -12.64 -17.38
C THR A 85 -17.52 -11.58 -17.86
N VAL A 86 -16.33 -12.02 -18.26
CA VAL A 86 -15.37 -11.20 -19.01
C VAL A 86 -15.13 -11.83 -20.35
N GLN A 87 -15.33 -11.06 -21.42
CA GLN A 87 -15.09 -11.48 -22.80
C GLN A 87 -14.10 -10.54 -23.46
N VAL A 88 -13.10 -11.09 -24.13
CA VAL A 88 -12.12 -10.35 -24.93
C VAL A 88 -12.15 -10.86 -26.35
N LYS A 89 -12.41 -9.97 -27.31
CA LYS A 89 -12.18 -10.25 -28.74
C LYS A 89 -10.82 -9.74 -29.13
N PHE A 90 -10.07 -10.56 -29.84
CA PHE A 90 -8.73 -10.20 -30.28
C PHE A 90 -8.36 -10.91 -31.56
N GLN A 91 -7.40 -10.36 -32.27
CA GLN A 91 -6.80 -10.99 -33.45
C GLN A 91 -5.42 -11.52 -33.09
N HIS A 92 -5.13 -12.72 -33.50
CA HIS A 92 -3.83 -13.36 -33.40
C HIS A 92 -3.50 -14.15 -34.64
N ASN A 93 -2.36 -13.90 -35.27
CA ASN A 93 -1.92 -14.56 -36.48
C ASN A 93 -2.95 -14.48 -37.62
N GLY A 94 -3.49 -13.29 -37.84
CA GLY A 94 -4.49 -13.04 -38.89
C GLY A 94 -5.88 -13.62 -38.61
N LYS A 95 -6.07 -14.38 -37.51
CA LYS A 95 -7.36 -15.00 -37.13
C LYS A 95 -7.98 -14.25 -35.95
N ASP A 96 -9.30 -14.19 -35.96
CA ASP A 96 -10.09 -13.57 -34.91
C ASP A 96 -10.53 -14.60 -33.87
N TYR A 97 -10.37 -14.24 -32.62
CA TYR A 97 -10.69 -15.08 -31.45
C TYR A 97 -11.59 -14.34 -30.46
N ILE A 98 -12.43 -15.13 -29.80
CA ILE A 98 -13.25 -14.66 -28.68
C ILE A 98 -12.89 -15.53 -27.44
N ALA A 99 -12.25 -14.93 -26.47
CA ALA A 99 -12.02 -15.55 -25.16
C ALA A 99 -13.13 -15.12 -24.20
N VAL A 100 -13.77 -16.08 -23.55
CA VAL A 100 -14.85 -15.84 -22.60
C VAL A 100 -14.53 -16.57 -21.29
N ARG A 101 -14.59 -15.85 -20.18
CA ARG A 101 -14.54 -16.47 -18.84
C ARG A 101 -15.77 -16.07 -18.05
N THR A 102 -16.50 -17.09 -17.58
CA THR A 102 -17.75 -16.90 -16.82
C THR A 102 -17.67 -17.63 -15.48
N VAL A 103 -17.87 -16.89 -14.39
CA VAL A 103 -18.01 -17.44 -13.03
C VAL A 103 -19.44 -17.21 -12.55
N ARG A 104 -20.06 -18.21 -11.95
CA ARG A 104 -21.42 -18.10 -11.40
C ARG A 104 -21.37 -18.06 -9.89
N PHE A 105 -22.15 -17.17 -9.31
CA PHE A 105 -22.32 -17.01 -7.87
C PHE A 105 -23.78 -17.24 -7.50
N ARG A 106 -24.00 -17.80 -6.30
CA ARG A 106 -25.32 -18.00 -5.71
C ARG A 106 -25.34 -17.44 -4.31
N MET A 107 -26.42 -16.78 -3.91
CA MET A 107 -26.68 -16.42 -2.54
C MET A 107 -27.24 -17.61 -1.76
N PHE A 108 -26.57 -18.07 -0.70
CA PHE A 108 -27.03 -19.15 0.16
C PHE A 108 -26.72 -18.88 1.63
N ASN A 109 -27.72 -18.91 2.47
CA ASN A 109 -27.61 -18.56 3.91
C ASN A 109 -27.01 -17.14 4.12
N ARG A 110 -27.43 -16.18 3.31
CA ARG A 110 -26.89 -14.79 3.30
C ARG A 110 -25.38 -14.70 3.06
N LYS A 111 -24.81 -15.70 2.42
CA LYS A 111 -23.41 -15.72 1.99
C LYS A 111 -23.34 -16.02 0.51
N MET A 112 -22.51 -15.27 -0.19
CA MET A 112 -22.22 -15.54 -1.58
C MET A 112 -21.37 -16.81 -1.69
N GLN A 113 -21.78 -17.73 -2.55
CA GLN A 113 -21.06 -18.96 -2.86
C GLN A 113 -20.72 -19.01 -4.35
N LYS A 114 -19.46 -19.31 -4.64
CA LYS A 114 -19.01 -19.56 -5.99
C LYS A 114 -19.44 -20.96 -6.42
N LEU A 115 -20.23 -21.05 -7.49
CA LEU A 115 -20.72 -22.33 -8.04
C LEU A 115 -19.68 -23.01 -8.92
N THR A 116 -18.87 -22.24 -9.61
CA THR A 116 -17.80 -22.75 -10.50
C THR A 116 -16.62 -23.18 -9.63
N LYS A 117 -16.41 -24.49 -9.47
CA LYS A 117 -15.39 -25.05 -8.56
C LYS A 117 -13.95 -24.77 -9.03
N ASN A 118 -13.69 -24.84 -10.33
CA ASN A 118 -12.38 -24.57 -10.94
C ASN A 118 -12.47 -23.36 -11.85
N SER A 119 -11.51 -22.44 -11.76
CA SER A 119 -11.43 -21.30 -12.68
C SER A 119 -11.24 -21.72 -14.13
N ASP A 120 -10.65 -22.88 -14.35
CA ASP A 120 -10.33 -23.42 -15.67
C ASP A 120 -11.57 -23.92 -16.41
N ASP A 121 -12.54 -24.49 -15.68
CA ASP A 121 -13.82 -24.97 -16.24
C ASP A 121 -14.73 -23.83 -16.72
N SER A 122 -14.39 -22.60 -16.38
CA SER A 122 -15.15 -21.39 -16.74
C SER A 122 -14.67 -20.70 -18.00
N PHE A 123 -13.58 -21.17 -18.62
CA PHE A 123 -12.95 -20.53 -19.79
C PHE A 123 -13.34 -21.21 -21.09
N GLU A 124 -13.72 -20.41 -22.08
CA GLU A 124 -13.99 -20.85 -23.45
C GLU A 124 -13.23 -19.95 -24.42
N LEU A 125 -12.65 -20.57 -25.43
CA LEU A 125 -12.01 -19.90 -26.57
C LEU A 125 -12.75 -20.28 -27.87
N TRP A 126 -13.08 -19.28 -28.66
CA TRP A 126 -13.77 -19.42 -29.93
C TRP A 126 -12.95 -18.78 -31.04
N GLU A 127 -12.88 -19.39 -32.22
CA GLU A 127 -12.27 -18.86 -33.45
C GLU A 127 -13.37 -18.39 -34.40
N GLU A 128 -13.32 -17.13 -34.87
CA GLU A 128 -14.21 -16.62 -35.90
C GLU A 128 -13.64 -16.98 -37.27
N THR A 129 -14.42 -17.67 -38.09
CA THR A 129 -14.04 -18.09 -39.47
C THR A 129 -15.02 -17.52 -40.49
N GLU A 130 -14.49 -16.96 -41.59
CA GLU A 130 -15.31 -16.32 -42.63
C GLU A 130 -16.42 -17.23 -43.21
N ASN A 131 -16.19 -18.55 -43.27
CA ASN A 131 -17.08 -19.50 -43.94
C ASN A 131 -17.90 -20.39 -43.00
N ARG A 132 -17.59 -20.48 -41.71
CA ARG A 132 -18.20 -21.43 -40.77
C ARG A 132 -18.75 -20.77 -39.48
N GLY A 133 -18.73 -19.44 -39.41
CA GLY A 133 -19.13 -18.73 -38.20
C GLY A 133 -18.13 -18.90 -37.05
N VAL A 134 -18.62 -19.05 -35.82
CA VAL A 134 -17.79 -19.14 -34.62
C VAL A 134 -17.62 -20.61 -34.21
N ILE A 135 -16.38 -21.08 -34.10
CA ILE A 135 -16.04 -22.47 -33.77
C ILE A 135 -15.35 -22.51 -32.42
N LYS A 136 -15.81 -23.38 -31.51
CA LYS A 136 -15.14 -23.57 -30.21
C LYS A 136 -13.82 -24.29 -30.41
N VAL A 137 -12.75 -23.73 -29.83
CA VAL A 137 -11.40 -24.32 -29.85
C VAL A 137 -11.31 -25.37 -28.75
N GLU A 138 -10.93 -26.58 -29.10
CA GLU A 138 -10.62 -27.65 -28.16
C GLU A 138 -9.39 -27.23 -27.33
N ASP A 139 -9.34 -27.56 -26.02
CA ASP A 139 -8.29 -27.16 -25.12
C ASP A 139 -7.99 -25.65 -25.15
N GLY A 140 -9.03 -24.80 -25.21
CA GLY A 140 -8.93 -23.35 -25.32
C GLY A 140 -7.99 -22.72 -24.33
N LEU A 141 -7.94 -23.24 -23.09
CA LEU A 141 -7.03 -22.74 -22.04
C LEU A 141 -5.55 -22.98 -22.41
N LYS A 142 -5.22 -24.15 -22.91
CA LYS A 142 -3.89 -24.48 -23.39
C LYS A 142 -3.52 -23.59 -24.58
N ARG A 143 -4.47 -23.42 -25.51
CA ARG A 143 -4.26 -22.60 -26.70
C ARG A 143 -4.01 -21.13 -26.37
N ILE A 144 -4.76 -20.52 -25.42
CA ILE A 144 -4.51 -19.15 -25.00
C ILE A 144 -3.18 -18.99 -24.28
N GLN A 145 -2.76 -19.98 -23.49
CA GLN A 145 -1.45 -19.97 -22.84
C GLN A 145 -0.27 -20.13 -23.83
N GLU A 146 -0.50 -20.76 -24.99
CA GLU A 146 0.47 -20.78 -26.10
C GLU A 146 0.55 -19.42 -26.79
N MET A 147 -0.60 -18.73 -27.01
CA MET A 147 -0.67 -17.40 -27.64
C MET A 147 -0.12 -16.31 -26.74
N ILE A 148 -0.45 -16.36 -25.44
CA ILE A 148 0.00 -15.40 -24.42
C ILE A 148 0.55 -16.18 -23.23
N PRO A 149 1.81 -16.61 -23.28
CA PRO A 149 2.45 -17.26 -22.13
C PRO A 149 2.38 -16.39 -20.88
N THR A 150 2.21 -17.01 -19.71
CA THR A 150 2.13 -16.30 -18.42
C THR A 150 3.35 -15.42 -18.15
N GLY A 151 4.53 -15.81 -18.66
CA GLY A 151 5.75 -15.00 -18.57
C GLY A 151 5.69 -13.68 -19.34
N LEU A 152 4.79 -13.54 -20.32
CA LEU A 152 4.60 -12.32 -21.10
C LEU A 152 3.38 -11.49 -20.66
N ALA A 153 2.62 -11.97 -19.68
CA ALA A 153 1.41 -11.27 -19.23
C ALA A 153 1.68 -9.81 -18.84
N HIS A 154 2.80 -9.54 -18.18
CA HIS A 154 3.20 -8.20 -17.76
C HIS A 154 3.73 -7.31 -18.89
N VAL A 155 4.08 -7.90 -20.03
CA VAL A 155 4.50 -7.17 -21.23
C VAL A 155 3.27 -6.64 -21.98
N TYR A 156 2.28 -7.50 -22.20
CA TYR A 156 1.04 -7.13 -22.89
C TYR A 156 0.07 -6.35 -21.99
N MET A 157 0.14 -6.54 -20.68
CA MET A 157 -0.77 -5.97 -19.68
C MET A 157 0.05 -5.30 -18.57
N PHE A 158 0.62 -4.17 -18.95
CA PHE A 158 1.59 -3.44 -18.15
C PHE A 158 0.92 -2.65 -17.03
N ASP A 159 1.43 -2.82 -15.81
CA ASP A 159 0.97 -2.15 -14.60
C ASP A 159 2.03 -1.14 -14.14
N GLY A 160 1.69 0.14 -14.12
CA GLY A 160 2.60 1.22 -13.76
C GLY A 160 3.19 1.12 -12.35
N GLU A 161 2.52 0.44 -11.42
CA GLU A 161 3.09 0.21 -10.07
C GLU A 161 4.40 -0.61 -10.12
N ARG A 162 4.63 -1.39 -11.17
CA ARG A 162 5.87 -2.15 -11.36
C ARG A 162 7.08 -1.29 -11.69
N VAL A 163 6.85 -0.13 -12.27
CA VAL A 163 7.92 0.80 -12.68
C VAL A 163 8.61 1.44 -11.47
N GLU A 164 7.95 1.45 -10.33
CA GLU A 164 8.52 1.96 -9.08
C GLU A 164 9.66 1.08 -8.53
N LYS A 165 9.76 -0.18 -9.04
CA LYS A 165 10.81 -1.09 -8.62
C LYS A 165 12.10 -0.82 -9.40
N PRO A 166 13.26 -0.75 -8.72
CA PRO A 166 14.54 -0.56 -9.40
C PRO A 166 14.83 -1.66 -10.43
N ILE A 167 15.39 -1.29 -11.56
CA ILE A 167 15.80 -2.22 -12.64
C ILE A 167 16.79 -3.28 -12.16
N GLY A 168 17.64 -2.96 -11.17
CA GLY A 168 18.52 -3.93 -10.52
C GLY A 168 17.86 -4.90 -9.55
N SER A 169 16.54 -4.80 -9.31
CA SER A 169 15.83 -5.64 -8.35
C SER A 169 15.75 -7.11 -8.76
N LYS A 170 15.64 -7.99 -7.76
CA LYS A 170 15.46 -9.44 -7.99
C LYS A 170 14.16 -9.74 -8.75
N GLU A 171 13.12 -8.96 -8.50
CA GLU A 171 11.84 -9.06 -9.19
C GLU A 171 11.98 -8.73 -10.68
N PHE A 172 12.66 -7.64 -11.03
CA PHE A 172 12.92 -7.29 -12.43
C PHE A 172 13.73 -8.39 -13.13
N LYS A 173 14.79 -8.92 -12.49
CA LYS A 173 15.58 -10.03 -13.02
C LYS A 173 14.69 -11.27 -13.33
N ASN A 174 13.77 -11.61 -12.44
CA ASN A 174 12.85 -12.73 -12.64
C ASN A 174 11.84 -12.45 -13.77
N ASP A 175 11.29 -11.24 -13.84
CA ASP A 175 10.38 -10.83 -14.91
C ASP A 175 11.10 -10.89 -16.27
N LEU A 176 12.34 -10.44 -16.34
CA LEU A 176 13.19 -10.52 -17.53
C LEU A 176 13.44 -11.97 -17.96
N LYS A 177 13.85 -12.84 -17.05
CA LYS A 177 14.07 -14.25 -17.32
C LYS A 177 12.82 -14.95 -17.86
N ASN A 178 11.68 -14.71 -17.21
CA ASN A 178 10.40 -15.30 -17.62
C ASN A 178 9.95 -14.77 -19.00
N SER A 179 10.21 -13.50 -19.28
CA SER A 179 9.91 -12.89 -20.56
C SER A 179 10.72 -13.52 -21.70
N ILE A 180 12.02 -13.70 -21.51
CA ILE A 180 12.91 -14.31 -22.51
C ILE A 180 12.45 -15.74 -22.84
N VAL A 181 12.15 -16.54 -21.81
CA VAL A 181 11.64 -17.90 -21.99
C VAL A 181 10.28 -17.89 -22.72
N GLY A 182 9.43 -16.90 -22.40
CA GLY A 182 8.12 -16.73 -23.04
C GLY A 182 8.21 -16.31 -24.51
N VAL A 183 9.05 -15.30 -24.80
CA VAL A 183 9.26 -14.73 -26.14
C VAL A 183 9.70 -15.76 -27.16
N LEU A 184 10.64 -16.61 -26.78
CA LEU A 184 11.28 -17.55 -27.72
C LEU A 184 10.55 -18.89 -27.81
N GLY A 185 9.42 -19.06 -27.15
CA GLY A 185 8.71 -20.34 -27.10
C GLY A 185 9.55 -21.49 -26.51
N LEU A 186 10.62 -21.18 -25.78
CA LEU A 186 11.58 -22.15 -25.25
C LEU A 186 10.97 -23.15 -24.28
N LYS A 187 9.78 -22.85 -23.76
CA LYS A 187 9.06 -23.73 -22.84
C LYS A 187 8.88 -25.15 -23.40
N LYS A 188 8.65 -25.28 -24.71
CA LYS A 188 8.53 -26.59 -25.36
C LYS A 188 9.86 -27.35 -25.38
N LEU A 189 10.97 -26.67 -25.66
CA LEU A 189 12.30 -27.28 -25.62
C LEU A 189 12.73 -27.62 -24.18
N GLU A 190 12.43 -26.75 -23.21
CA GLU A 190 12.64 -27.05 -21.80
C GLU A 190 11.83 -28.26 -21.34
N GLN A 191 10.56 -28.35 -21.73
CA GLN A 191 9.72 -29.52 -21.47
C GLN A 191 10.26 -30.78 -22.13
N ALA A 192 10.76 -30.70 -23.38
CA ALA A 192 11.36 -31.85 -24.09
C ALA A 192 12.64 -32.31 -23.39
N ARG A 193 13.53 -31.38 -22.97
CA ARG A 193 14.71 -31.71 -22.17
C ARG A 193 14.35 -32.40 -20.85
N ASP A 194 13.36 -31.83 -20.13
CA ASP A 194 12.91 -32.35 -18.84
C ASP A 194 12.19 -33.70 -18.98
N PHE A 195 11.47 -33.93 -20.08
CA PHE A 195 10.85 -35.21 -20.44
C PHE A 195 11.90 -36.29 -20.75
N LEU A 196 12.95 -35.94 -21.50
CA LEU A 196 14.11 -36.84 -21.68
C LEU A 196 14.75 -37.18 -20.35
N GLY A 197 14.93 -36.17 -19.47
CA GLY A 197 15.45 -36.28 -18.13
C GLY A 197 16.87 -36.86 -18.11
N ASP A 198 17.12 -37.74 -17.15
CA ASP A 198 18.40 -38.44 -17.00
C ASP A 198 18.21 -39.84 -16.45
N GLU A 199 19.34 -40.60 -16.34
CA GLU A 199 19.34 -41.95 -15.81
C GLU A 199 18.87 -42.06 -14.35
N SER A 200 18.85 -40.95 -13.57
CA SER A 200 18.44 -40.94 -12.17
C SER A 200 16.91 -40.86 -12.00
N LYS A 201 16.17 -40.33 -12.99
CA LYS A 201 14.71 -40.17 -12.95
C LYS A 201 14.02 -41.35 -13.60
N SER A 202 13.43 -42.25 -12.80
CA SER A 202 12.69 -43.43 -13.31
C SER A 202 11.48 -43.10 -14.16
N SER A 203 10.86 -41.92 -14.00
CA SER A 203 9.75 -41.39 -14.77
C SER A 203 10.16 -40.81 -16.13
N SER A 204 11.45 -40.48 -16.32
CA SER A 204 11.97 -39.91 -17.56
C SER A 204 12.21 -40.97 -18.63
N VAL A 205 12.30 -40.56 -19.90
CA VAL A 205 12.54 -41.45 -21.04
C VAL A 205 13.90 -42.17 -20.86
N ILE A 206 14.97 -41.42 -20.55
CA ILE A 206 16.31 -41.97 -20.33
C ILE A 206 16.32 -42.94 -19.14
N GLY A 207 15.63 -42.60 -18.04
CA GLY A 207 15.51 -43.47 -16.88
C GLY A 207 14.77 -44.78 -17.16
N GLN A 208 13.67 -44.73 -17.97
CA GLN A 208 12.94 -45.92 -18.39
C GLN A 208 13.73 -46.82 -19.32
N VAL A 209 14.50 -46.24 -20.25
CA VAL A 209 15.39 -47.03 -21.13
C VAL A 209 16.52 -47.67 -20.31
N TYR A 210 17.09 -46.91 -19.37
CA TYR A 210 18.12 -47.42 -18.47
C TYR A 210 17.64 -48.62 -17.62
N SER A 211 16.38 -48.62 -17.20
CA SER A 211 15.79 -49.72 -16.40
C SER A 211 15.68 -51.04 -17.16
N ARG A 212 15.86 -51.04 -18.49
CA ARG A 212 15.82 -52.26 -19.35
C ARG A 212 17.13 -53.00 -19.41
N LEU A 213 18.21 -52.55 -18.73
CA LEU A 213 19.46 -53.27 -18.67
C LEU A 213 19.29 -54.60 -17.92
N MET A 214 19.81 -55.72 -18.54
CA MET A 214 19.69 -57.06 -18.02
C MET A 214 21.03 -57.57 -17.44
N PRO A 215 21.08 -58.02 -16.18
CA PRO A 215 22.27 -58.62 -15.60
C PRO A 215 22.50 -60.05 -16.12
N LEU A 216 23.74 -60.49 -16.18
CA LEU A 216 24.14 -61.87 -16.49
C LEU A 216 24.22 -62.79 -15.27
N ASN A 217 24.38 -62.24 -14.10
CA ASN A 217 24.56 -62.98 -12.83
C ASN A 217 24.01 -62.18 -11.63
N ASN A 218 23.93 -62.84 -10.48
CA ASN A 218 23.41 -62.25 -9.25
C ASN A 218 24.21 -61.01 -8.78
N THR A 219 25.51 -60.99 -9.00
CA THR A 219 26.36 -59.85 -8.61
C THR A 219 26.05 -58.61 -9.46
N GLU A 220 25.81 -58.78 -10.76
CA GLU A 220 25.37 -57.72 -11.67
C GLU A 220 23.96 -57.26 -11.31
N GLN A 221 23.07 -58.19 -10.94
CA GLN A 221 21.72 -57.85 -10.45
C GLN A 221 21.79 -56.97 -9.19
N GLU A 222 22.61 -57.34 -8.20
CA GLU A 222 22.81 -56.53 -6.99
C GLU A 222 23.34 -55.12 -7.29
N ILE A 223 24.23 -54.98 -8.27
CA ILE A 223 24.75 -53.67 -8.70
C ILE A 223 23.65 -52.81 -9.33
N LEU A 224 22.85 -53.41 -10.23
CA LEU A 224 21.71 -52.72 -10.85
C LEU A 224 20.66 -52.32 -9.79
N ASP A 225 20.37 -53.24 -8.85
CA ASP A 225 19.38 -52.97 -7.80
C ASP A 225 19.86 -51.84 -6.87
N ARG A 226 21.12 -51.85 -6.44
CA ARG A 226 21.71 -50.76 -5.65
C ARG A 226 21.65 -49.42 -6.40
N ASN A 227 21.97 -49.42 -7.69
CA ASN A 227 21.91 -48.24 -8.52
C ASN A 227 20.46 -47.71 -8.63
N ASN A 228 19.50 -48.61 -8.89
CA ASN A 228 18.10 -48.27 -9.01
C ASN A 228 17.49 -47.76 -7.70
N VAL A 229 17.86 -48.35 -6.55
CA VAL A 229 17.47 -47.88 -5.21
C VAL A 229 18.02 -46.49 -4.96
N ALA A 230 19.33 -46.27 -5.20
CA ALA A 230 19.95 -44.97 -5.00
C ALA A 230 19.27 -43.87 -5.88
N LYS A 231 18.99 -44.21 -7.15
CA LYS A 231 18.27 -43.28 -8.08
C LYS A 231 16.86 -42.94 -7.63
N ARG A 232 16.06 -43.95 -7.22
CA ARG A 232 14.72 -43.73 -6.70
C ARG A 232 14.72 -42.87 -5.42
N ASN A 233 15.73 -43.09 -4.55
CA ASN A 233 15.88 -42.27 -3.36
C ASN A 233 16.17 -40.82 -3.71
N ILE A 234 17.06 -40.57 -4.68
CA ILE A 234 17.37 -39.20 -5.16
C ILE A 234 16.11 -38.54 -5.74
N GLU A 235 15.35 -39.26 -6.58
CA GLU A 235 14.09 -38.74 -7.17
C GLU A 235 13.10 -38.38 -6.06
N LYS A 236 12.87 -39.26 -5.09
CA LYS A 236 11.98 -39.03 -3.96
C LYS A 236 12.40 -37.79 -3.13
N LEU A 237 13.71 -37.73 -2.78
CA LEU A 237 14.26 -36.65 -1.99
C LEU A 237 14.21 -35.31 -2.73
N ASN A 238 14.44 -35.29 -4.05
CA ASN A 238 14.28 -34.08 -4.86
C ASN A 238 12.82 -33.58 -4.88
N HIS A 239 11.86 -34.50 -5.03
CA HIS A 239 10.44 -34.15 -4.98
C HIS A 239 10.03 -33.60 -3.59
N GLU A 240 10.53 -34.21 -2.51
CA GLU A 240 10.31 -33.69 -1.14
C GLU A 240 10.91 -32.30 -0.96
N ILE A 241 12.12 -32.06 -1.49
CA ILE A 241 12.77 -30.73 -1.45
C ILE A 241 11.93 -29.70 -2.21
N GLU A 242 11.41 -30.03 -3.39
CA GLU A 242 10.57 -29.14 -4.19
C GLU A 242 9.29 -28.70 -3.43
N LEU A 243 8.58 -29.66 -2.81
CA LEU A 243 7.41 -29.38 -1.97
C LEU A 243 7.76 -28.52 -0.75
N GLN A 244 8.91 -28.83 -0.11
CA GLN A 244 9.39 -28.08 1.05
C GLN A 244 9.82 -26.66 0.66
N GLN A 245 10.43 -26.46 -0.51
CA GLN A 245 10.78 -25.12 -1.03
C GLN A 245 9.53 -24.27 -1.29
N GLY A 246 8.47 -24.84 -1.89
CA GLY A 246 7.19 -24.16 -2.02
C GLY A 246 6.60 -23.74 -0.67
N SER A 247 6.70 -24.60 0.35
CA SER A 247 6.26 -24.28 1.71
C SER A 247 7.10 -23.16 2.35
N VAL A 248 8.40 -23.12 2.11
CA VAL A 248 9.30 -22.05 2.57
C VAL A 248 8.95 -20.71 1.91
N GLU A 249 8.58 -20.71 0.65
CA GLU A 249 8.14 -19.49 -0.05
C GLU A 249 6.84 -18.92 0.54
N ILE A 250 5.85 -19.79 0.79
CA ILE A 250 4.58 -19.39 1.44
C ILE A 250 4.88 -18.82 2.83
N LEU A 251 5.61 -19.54 3.68
CA LEU A 251 5.97 -19.08 5.02
C LEU A 251 6.78 -17.77 5.00
N THR A 252 7.61 -17.56 3.98
CA THR A 252 8.39 -16.33 3.83
C THR A 252 7.47 -15.14 3.57
N ARG A 253 6.45 -15.31 2.73
CA ARG A 253 5.45 -14.30 2.45
C ARG A 253 4.60 -14.04 3.70
N ASP A 254 4.11 -15.09 4.35
CA ASP A 254 3.28 -14.98 5.55
C ASP A 254 4.03 -14.26 6.69
N ILE A 255 5.33 -14.52 6.87
CA ILE A 255 6.18 -13.82 7.83
C ILE A 255 6.33 -12.34 7.44
N ALA A 256 6.50 -12.02 6.16
CA ALA A 256 6.62 -10.65 5.70
C ALA A 256 5.31 -9.87 5.94
N GLU A 257 4.16 -10.43 5.56
CA GLU A 257 2.84 -9.85 5.78
C GLU A 257 2.55 -9.65 7.28
N ALA A 258 2.82 -10.68 8.11
CA ALA A 258 2.64 -10.59 9.56
C ALA A 258 3.57 -9.56 10.22
N THR A 259 4.81 -9.41 9.72
CA THR A 259 5.76 -8.41 10.24
C THR A 259 5.32 -6.99 9.89
N GLU A 260 4.80 -6.77 8.69
CA GLU A 260 4.26 -5.47 8.26
C GLU A 260 2.99 -5.11 9.04
N ALA A 261 2.09 -6.08 9.25
CA ALA A 261 0.91 -5.92 10.09
C ALA A 261 1.28 -5.57 11.55
N GLN A 262 2.27 -6.24 12.13
CA GLN A 262 2.77 -5.95 13.48
C GLN A 262 3.34 -4.54 13.58
N LYS A 263 4.12 -4.10 12.60
CA LYS A 263 4.66 -2.74 12.54
C LYS A 263 3.54 -1.70 12.53
N SER A 264 2.50 -1.95 11.74
CA SER A 264 1.33 -1.06 11.65
C SER A 264 0.56 -0.98 12.98
N ILE A 265 0.45 -2.11 13.72
CA ILE A 265 -0.15 -2.15 15.07
C ILE A 265 0.68 -1.36 16.07
N ASP A 266 2.01 -1.47 16.02
CA ASP A 266 2.90 -0.76 16.96
C ASP A 266 2.88 0.76 16.67
N GLU A 267 2.81 1.18 15.41
CA GLU A 267 2.59 2.58 15.04
C GLU A 267 1.24 3.11 15.55
N LEU A 268 0.18 2.33 15.44
CA LEU A 268 -1.14 2.69 15.98
C LEU A 268 -1.09 2.87 17.51
N LYS A 269 -0.41 1.98 18.25
CA LYS A 269 -0.24 2.11 19.70
C LYS A 269 0.44 3.42 20.07
N ILE A 270 1.48 3.82 19.35
CA ILE A 270 2.18 5.10 19.58
C ILE A 270 1.22 6.27 19.38
N LEU A 271 0.46 6.29 18.28
CA LEU A 271 -0.51 7.35 18.00
C LEU A 271 -1.62 7.43 19.06
N VAL A 272 -2.10 6.29 19.56
CA VAL A 272 -3.08 6.23 20.65
C VAL A 272 -2.48 6.81 21.95
N GLN A 273 -1.22 6.53 22.27
CA GLN A 273 -0.54 7.11 23.41
C GLN A 273 -0.35 8.62 23.27
N GLU A 274 0.00 9.12 22.10
CA GLU A 274 0.10 10.56 21.81
C GLU A 274 -1.26 11.26 22.02
N ARG A 275 -2.36 10.67 21.53
CA ARG A 275 -3.71 11.18 21.76
C ARG A 275 -4.05 11.22 23.25
N GLN A 276 -3.77 10.16 24.01
CA GLN A 276 -4.02 10.10 25.45
C GLN A 276 -3.22 11.17 26.20
N PHE A 277 -1.96 11.40 25.81
CA PHE A 277 -1.12 12.43 26.41
C PHE A 277 -1.63 13.83 26.12
N ALA A 278 -2.14 14.09 24.93
CA ALA A 278 -2.77 15.35 24.56
C ALA A 278 -4.05 15.59 25.39
N ASP A 279 -4.88 14.58 25.58
CA ASP A 279 -6.09 14.63 26.43
C ASP A 279 -5.77 14.97 27.88
N LEU A 280 -4.76 14.32 28.46
CA LEU A 280 -4.28 14.64 29.82
C LEU A 280 -3.81 16.10 29.95
N LYS A 281 -3.17 16.65 28.92
CA LYS A 281 -2.76 18.08 28.95
C LYS A 281 -3.97 19.00 28.90
N ILE A 282 -5.00 18.69 28.10
CA ILE A 282 -6.24 19.45 28.03
C ILE A 282 -6.92 19.47 29.41
N ASN A 283 -7.13 18.28 30.01
CA ASN A 283 -7.76 18.19 31.33
C ASN A 283 -7.01 19.00 32.41
N LYS A 284 -5.68 18.95 32.41
CA LYS A 284 -4.86 19.74 33.32
C LYS A 284 -5.00 21.25 33.07
N GLN A 285 -5.09 21.66 31.82
CA GLN A 285 -5.26 23.08 31.48
C GLN A 285 -6.67 23.58 31.80
N GLU A 286 -7.70 22.75 31.65
CA GLU A 286 -9.07 23.07 32.06
C GLU A 286 -9.18 23.24 33.56
N GLN A 287 -8.57 22.37 34.37
CA GLN A 287 -8.51 22.51 35.82
C GLN A 287 -7.79 23.81 36.23
N LYS A 288 -6.71 24.20 35.54
CA LYS A 288 -6.02 25.47 35.78
C LYS A 288 -6.90 26.65 35.45
N ILE A 289 -7.66 26.61 34.37
CA ILE A 289 -8.63 27.69 34.00
C ILE A 289 -9.74 27.77 35.03
N GLU A 290 -10.28 26.67 35.51
CA GLU A 290 -11.31 26.62 36.52
C GLU A 290 -10.81 27.28 37.86
N SER A 291 -9.60 26.89 38.31
CA SER A 291 -9.00 27.45 39.50
C SER A 291 -8.74 28.96 39.37
N LEU A 292 -8.22 29.42 38.23
CA LEU A 292 -8.01 30.83 37.91
C LEU A 292 -9.32 31.60 37.84
N THR A 293 -10.36 31.00 37.24
CA THR A 293 -11.69 31.62 37.16
C THR A 293 -12.30 31.81 38.52
N LYS A 294 -12.18 30.80 39.40
CA LYS A 294 -12.64 30.93 40.81
C LYS A 294 -11.92 32.07 41.51
N SER A 295 -10.57 32.09 41.47
CA SER A 295 -9.77 33.14 42.11
C SER A 295 -10.05 34.52 41.54
N ALA A 296 -10.27 34.65 40.23
CA ALA A 296 -10.64 35.89 39.58
C ALA A 296 -12.01 36.40 40.03
N ASN A 297 -13.00 35.48 40.10
CA ASN A 297 -14.34 35.82 40.57
C ASN A 297 -14.36 36.25 42.04
N ASP A 298 -13.69 35.52 42.93
CA ASP A 298 -13.60 35.86 44.33
C ASP A 298 -12.96 37.26 44.51
N CYS A 299 -11.89 37.53 43.78
CA CYS A 299 -11.22 38.84 43.81
C CYS A 299 -12.09 39.96 43.18
N ALA A 300 -12.84 39.67 42.14
CA ALA A 300 -13.73 40.62 41.50
C ALA A 300 -14.94 40.95 42.38
N VAL A 301 -15.50 39.99 43.09
CA VAL A 301 -16.59 40.21 44.08
C VAL A 301 -16.12 41.10 45.21
N ASP A 302 -14.92 40.82 45.78
CA ASP A 302 -14.35 41.66 46.82
C ASP A 302 -14.09 43.10 46.33
N LEU A 303 -13.57 43.27 45.12
CA LEU A 303 -13.37 44.56 44.49
C LEU A 303 -14.70 45.32 44.32
N LEU A 304 -15.76 44.66 43.81
CA LEU A 304 -17.08 45.24 43.61
C LEU A 304 -17.69 45.71 44.93
N LEU A 305 -17.63 44.89 45.98
CA LEU A 305 -18.10 45.28 47.33
C LEU A 305 -17.37 46.50 47.85
N LYS A 306 -16.04 46.56 47.73
CA LYS A 306 -15.24 47.71 48.18
C LYS A 306 -15.49 48.96 47.33
N LEU A 307 -15.75 48.82 46.02
CA LEU A 307 -16.14 49.93 45.18
C LEU A 307 -17.51 50.54 45.58
N GLU A 308 -18.49 49.69 45.94
CA GLU A 308 -19.78 50.20 46.44
C GLU A 308 -19.63 50.89 47.81
N ILE A 309 -18.81 50.36 48.71
CA ILE A 309 -18.47 51.05 49.96
C ILE A 309 -17.80 52.42 49.67
N ALA A 310 -16.86 52.45 48.70
CA ALA A 310 -16.18 53.70 48.31
C ALA A 310 -17.11 54.73 47.72
N LYS A 311 -18.16 54.36 46.97
CA LYS A 311 -19.20 55.30 46.47
C LYS A 311 -20.04 55.93 47.58
N THR A 312 -20.34 55.18 48.64
CA THR A 312 -21.19 55.62 49.75
C THR A 312 -20.40 56.34 50.79
N TYR A 313 -19.10 56.09 50.94
CA TYR A 313 -18.19 56.68 51.93
C TYR A 313 -18.24 58.20 52.01
N PRO A 314 -18.22 58.99 50.92
CA PRO A 314 -18.25 60.48 51.03
C PRO A 314 -19.46 61.01 51.76
N LYS A 315 -20.59 60.28 51.76
CA LYS A 315 -21.81 60.67 52.49
C LYS A 315 -21.67 60.50 54.00
N TYR A 316 -20.83 59.62 54.46
CA TYR A 316 -20.64 59.33 55.86
C TYR A 316 -19.34 59.95 56.40
N LYS A 317 -18.46 60.45 55.55
CA LYS A 317 -17.17 61.09 56.00
C LYS A 317 -17.43 62.30 56.89
N GLU A 318 -18.35 63.17 56.46
CA GLU A 318 -18.71 64.34 57.19
C GLU A 318 -19.32 64.02 58.59
N PHE A 319 -20.08 62.91 58.62
CA PHE A 319 -20.63 62.40 59.90
C PHE A 319 -19.54 61.85 60.83
N ILE A 320 -18.59 61.13 60.31
CA ILE A 320 -17.47 60.53 61.03
C ILE A 320 -16.60 61.64 61.57
N GLU A 321 -16.28 62.67 60.76
CA GLU A 321 -15.42 63.81 61.22
C GLU A 321 -16.13 64.61 62.28
N LYS A 322 -17.44 64.84 62.24
CA LYS A 322 -18.22 65.51 63.27
C LYS A 322 -18.29 64.73 64.59
N GLU A 323 -18.42 63.40 64.52
CA GLU A 323 -18.45 62.52 65.68
C GLU A 323 -17.04 62.42 66.31
N GLU A 324 -15.96 62.44 65.53
CA GLU A 324 -14.58 62.44 66.02
C GLU A 324 -14.25 63.75 66.79
N GLU A 325 -14.69 64.91 66.25
CA GLU A 325 -14.50 66.15 66.95
C GLU A 325 -15.22 66.21 68.33
N GLN A 326 -16.34 65.53 68.46
CA GLN A 326 -17.10 65.44 69.70
C GLN A 326 -16.54 64.38 70.68
N THR A 327 -15.83 63.38 70.18
CA THR A 327 -15.38 62.22 70.96
C THR A 327 -13.90 62.29 71.38
N GLU A 328 -13.09 63.23 70.82
CA GLU A 328 -11.63 63.32 71.07
C GLU A 328 -11.27 63.54 72.57
N VAL A 329 -12.22 63.95 73.43
CA VAL A 329 -11.89 64.23 74.82
C VAL A 329 -11.95 63.01 75.74
N PHE A 330 -12.60 61.87 75.35
CA PHE A 330 -12.84 60.75 76.27
C PHE A 330 -12.72 59.31 75.72
N GLU A 331 -12.05 59.10 74.61
CA GLU A 331 -11.99 57.79 73.93
C GLU A 331 -11.42 56.61 74.76
N ASN A 332 -10.84 56.85 75.92
CA ASN A 332 -10.15 55.77 76.64
C ASN A 332 -10.57 55.61 78.12
N LEU A 333 -11.69 56.20 78.54
CA LEU A 333 -12.20 56.01 79.90
C LEU A 333 -13.23 54.86 79.91
N TYR A 334 -12.72 53.65 80.15
CA TYR A 334 -13.61 52.47 80.34
C TYR A 334 -14.52 52.65 81.54
N GLU A 335 -15.77 52.30 81.45
CA GLU A 335 -16.76 52.34 82.54
C GLU A 335 -16.22 51.69 83.81
N SER A 336 -15.40 50.68 83.74
CA SER A 336 -14.72 50.02 84.82
C SER A 336 -13.73 50.97 85.56
N VAL A 337 -13.04 51.83 84.80
CA VAL A 337 -12.09 52.80 85.32
C VAL A 337 -12.83 53.94 86.05
N ILE A 338 -13.92 54.41 85.47
CA ILE A 338 -14.79 55.41 86.09
C ILE A 338 -15.41 54.90 87.39
N LYS A 339 -15.94 53.63 87.35
CA LYS A 339 -16.44 53.00 88.60
C LYS A 339 -15.38 52.79 89.64
N ASP A 340 -14.14 52.52 89.29
CA ASP A 340 -13.02 52.34 90.22
C ASP A 340 -12.58 53.67 90.78
N ILE A 341 -12.56 54.77 90.02
CA ILE A 341 -12.28 56.15 90.47
C ILE A 341 -13.31 56.57 91.51
N LEU A 342 -14.62 56.33 91.20
CA LEU A 342 -15.71 56.70 92.15
C LEU A 342 -15.68 55.85 93.40
N LYS A 343 -15.28 54.60 93.33
CA LYS A 343 -15.16 53.68 94.46
C LYS A 343 -13.97 54.00 95.37
N ARG A 344 -12.85 54.41 94.78
CA ARG A 344 -11.60 54.77 95.50
C ARG A 344 -11.56 56.20 95.99
N HIS A 345 -12.55 56.99 95.64
CA HIS A 345 -12.61 58.44 95.93
C HIS A 345 -11.32 59.21 95.54
N LYS A 346 -10.61 58.69 94.52
CA LYS A 346 -9.37 59.26 94.03
C LYS A 346 -9.23 59.13 92.54
N CYS A 347 -9.11 60.27 91.81
CA CYS A 347 -8.90 60.27 90.36
C CYS A 347 -7.50 59.77 90.00
N ILE A 348 -7.31 59.29 88.78
CA ILE A 348 -6.03 58.84 88.20
C ILE A 348 -4.96 59.99 88.34
N CYS A 349 -5.35 61.25 88.26
CA CYS A 349 -4.46 62.42 88.45
C CYS A 349 -4.12 62.71 89.92
N GLY A 350 -4.58 61.89 90.88
CA GLY A 350 -4.30 62.02 92.31
C GLY A 350 -5.23 62.91 93.09
N ARG A 351 -6.18 63.60 92.49
CA ARG A 351 -7.21 64.43 93.19
C ARG A 351 -8.22 63.52 93.89
N GLU A 352 -8.69 63.99 95.07
CA GLU A 352 -9.76 63.38 95.82
C GLU A 352 -11.10 63.68 95.12
N VAL A 353 -11.95 62.63 94.92
CA VAL A 353 -13.30 62.72 94.27
C VAL A 353 -14.34 62.26 95.31
N HIS A 354 -14.94 63.19 96.04
CA HIS A 354 -15.98 62.84 97.00
C HIS A 354 -17.33 62.47 96.26
N SER A 355 -18.07 61.55 96.86
CA SER A 355 -19.29 61.02 96.23
C SER A 355 -20.35 62.08 95.90
N ASP A 356 -20.31 63.22 96.58
CA ASP A 356 -21.25 64.33 96.40
C ASP A 356 -20.62 65.56 95.73
N SER A 357 -19.44 65.41 95.09
CA SER A 357 -18.75 66.45 94.36
C SER A 357 -19.19 66.59 92.92
N HIS A 358 -19.06 67.81 92.43
CA HIS A 358 -19.38 68.10 91.00
C HIS A 358 -18.53 67.26 90.05
N GLU A 359 -17.31 66.88 90.38
CA GLU A 359 -16.41 66.02 89.66
C GLU A 359 -16.96 64.55 89.60
N ALA A 360 -17.62 64.07 90.66
CA ALA A 360 -18.24 62.79 90.74
C ALA A 360 -19.48 62.72 89.78
N ASP A 361 -20.24 63.82 89.69
CA ASP A 361 -21.38 63.89 88.76
C ASP A 361 -20.95 63.92 87.30
N ILE A 362 -19.86 64.62 87.01
CA ILE A 362 -19.27 64.62 85.65
C ILE A 362 -18.84 63.18 85.30
N LEU A 363 -18.12 62.51 86.21
CA LEU A 363 -17.68 61.12 85.98
C LEU A 363 -18.86 60.17 85.83
N ARG A 364 -19.98 60.33 86.51
CA ARG A 364 -21.21 59.56 86.35
C ARG A 364 -21.89 59.83 84.98
N SER A 365 -21.89 61.08 84.53
CA SER A 365 -22.45 61.42 83.23
C SER A 365 -21.66 60.83 82.08
N LEU A 366 -20.37 60.69 82.23
CA LEU A 366 -19.47 60.08 81.28
C LEU A 366 -19.64 58.53 81.21
N SER A 367 -20.14 57.89 82.31
CA SER A 367 -20.41 56.44 82.29
C SER A 367 -21.68 56.06 81.60
N VAL A 368 -22.49 57.00 81.10
CA VAL A 368 -23.77 56.80 80.46
C VAL A 368 -23.67 56.93 78.89
N LEU A 369 -22.46 57.21 78.37
CA LEU A 369 -22.28 57.22 76.92
C LEU A 369 -22.51 55.78 76.34
N PRO A 370 -23.40 55.60 75.31
CA PRO A 370 -23.70 54.29 74.76
C PRO A 370 -22.43 53.67 74.15
N GLN A 371 -22.05 52.47 74.58
CA GLN A 371 -20.99 51.66 74.00
C GLN A 371 -21.19 51.35 72.50
N ASP A 372 -22.42 51.53 72.01
CA ASP A 372 -22.81 51.29 70.61
C ASP A 372 -22.15 52.27 69.63
N ASN A 373 -21.89 53.54 69.99
CA ASN A 373 -21.30 54.53 69.09
C ASN A 373 -19.79 54.28 68.86
N ALA A 374 -19.05 53.84 69.85
CA ALA A 374 -17.62 53.49 69.70
C ALA A 374 -17.42 52.28 68.83
N ASN A 375 -18.27 51.28 68.98
CA ASN A 375 -18.28 50.08 68.10
C ASN A 375 -18.63 50.42 66.65
N TYR A 376 -19.62 51.31 66.46
CA TYR A 376 -20.04 51.81 65.16
C TYR A 376 -18.93 52.59 64.45
N LEU A 377 -18.28 53.53 65.10
CA LEU A 377 -17.15 54.33 64.59
C LEU A 377 -15.96 53.45 64.24
N ASN A 378 -15.62 52.46 65.10
CA ASN A 378 -14.58 51.47 64.78
C ASN A 378 -14.92 50.62 63.58
N ALA A 379 -16.18 50.21 63.44
CA ALA A 379 -16.64 49.46 62.23
C ALA A 379 -16.52 50.34 60.97
N LEU A 380 -16.89 51.63 61.01
CA LEU A 380 -16.74 52.58 59.92
C LEU A 380 -15.28 52.83 59.55
N LYS A 381 -14.36 52.95 60.52
CA LYS A 381 -12.92 53.09 60.31
C LYS A 381 -12.34 51.80 59.66
N SER A 382 -12.80 50.62 60.07
CA SER A 382 -12.43 49.37 59.48
C SER A 382 -12.88 49.26 58.01
N LEU A 383 -14.12 49.70 57.67
CA LEU A 383 -14.62 49.81 56.32
C LEU A 383 -13.79 50.76 55.45
N TYR A 384 -13.42 51.92 55.99
CA TYR A 384 -12.52 52.88 55.32
C TYR A 384 -11.17 52.26 54.97
N ASN A 385 -10.53 51.64 55.96
CA ASN A 385 -9.25 51.00 55.74
C ASN A 385 -9.33 49.90 54.67
N SER A 386 -10.49 49.24 54.57
CA SER A 386 -10.70 48.24 53.49
C SER A 386 -10.75 48.84 52.09
N ILE A 387 -11.12 50.10 51.91
CA ILE A 387 -11.17 50.84 50.65
C ILE A 387 -9.74 51.10 50.12
N THR A 388 -8.76 51.24 50.98
CA THR A 388 -7.37 51.49 50.56
C THR A 388 -6.76 50.36 49.72
N ASP A 389 -7.31 49.15 49.78
CA ASP A 389 -6.85 47.98 49.02
C ASP A 389 -7.41 47.93 47.57
N ILE A 390 -8.33 48.84 47.20
CA ILE A 390 -8.94 48.85 45.88
C ILE A 390 -7.93 48.84 44.72
N PRO A 391 -6.84 49.69 44.74
CA PRO A 391 -5.84 49.66 43.67
C PRO A 391 -5.15 48.29 43.52
N ILE A 392 -4.88 47.63 44.66
CA ILE A 392 -4.23 46.31 44.72
C ILE A 392 -5.17 45.24 44.15
N LEU A 393 -6.43 45.27 44.58
CA LEU A 393 -7.44 44.33 44.07
C LEU A 393 -7.68 44.49 42.57
N ARG A 394 -7.74 45.75 42.10
CA ARG A 394 -7.88 46.04 40.66
C ARG A 394 -6.72 45.44 39.85
N SER A 395 -5.50 45.67 40.30
CA SER A 395 -4.31 45.08 39.69
C SER A 395 -4.35 43.55 39.67
N LYS A 396 -4.81 42.90 40.77
CA LYS A 396 -4.99 41.45 40.83
C LYS A 396 -6.03 40.95 39.87
N VAL A 397 -7.19 41.58 39.75
CA VAL A 397 -8.24 41.21 38.78
C VAL A 397 -7.71 41.31 37.35
N GLU A 398 -6.99 42.42 37.03
CA GLU A 398 -6.37 42.58 35.71
C GLU A 398 -5.31 41.50 35.45
N GLN A 399 -4.52 41.10 36.45
CA GLN A 399 -3.54 40.03 36.35
C GLN A 399 -4.23 38.67 36.09
N TYR A 400 -5.26 38.32 36.87
CA TYR A 400 -6.02 37.10 36.66
C TYR A 400 -6.69 37.07 35.26
N HIS A 401 -7.23 38.21 34.81
CA HIS A 401 -7.80 38.33 33.50
C HIS A 401 -6.76 38.02 32.39
N LYS A 402 -5.56 38.58 32.46
CA LYS A 402 -4.47 38.31 31.54
C LYS A 402 -4.07 36.83 31.57
N GLN A 403 -3.96 36.22 32.73
CA GLN A 403 -3.64 34.81 32.90
C GLN A 403 -4.73 33.91 32.31
N LEU A 404 -6.00 34.25 32.48
CA LEU A 404 -7.13 33.53 31.92
C LEU A 404 -7.14 33.57 30.36
N VAL A 405 -6.86 34.75 29.77
CA VAL A 405 -6.77 34.89 28.32
C VAL A 405 -5.66 34.03 27.75
N LEU A 406 -4.47 34.05 28.38
CA LEU A 406 -3.35 33.19 27.97
C LEU A 406 -3.69 31.71 28.14
N ALA A 407 -4.25 31.32 29.30
CA ALA A 407 -4.59 29.93 29.55
C ALA A 407 -5.66 29.37 28.58
N LYS A 408 -6.64 30.21 28.21
CA LYS A 408 -7.66 29.85 27.18
C LYS A 408 -7.05 29.70 25.79
N LYS A 409 -6.10 30.56 25.43
CA LYS A 409 -5.37 30.44 24.16
C LYS A 409 -4.53 29.15 24.12
N GLU A 410 -3.82 28.84 25.19
CA GLU A 410 -3.08 27.59 25.34
C GLU A 410 -4.01 26.36 25.23
N LEU A 411 -5.21 26.42 25.81
CA LEU A 411 -6.22 25.36 25.67
C LEU A 411 -6.67 25.16 24.24
N GLU A 412 -6.89 26.24 23.49
CA GLU A 412 -7.27 26.17 22.09
C GLU A 412 -6.18 25.52 21.23
N GLU A 413 -4.90 25.85 21.46
CA GLU A 413 -3.77 25.22 20.79
C GLU A 413 -3.66 23.72 21.12
N LEU A 414 -3.90 23.35 22.38
CA LEU A 414 -3.90 21.95 22.81
C LEU A 414 -5.06 21.16 22.18
N ARG A 415 -6.23 21.76 22.04
CA ARG A 415 -7.39 21.11 21.36
C ARG A 415 -7.12 20.89 19.89
N LYS A 416 -6.53 21.85 19.17
CA LYS A 416 -6.10 21.65 17.77
C LYS A 416 -5.09 20.53 17.64
N ALA A 417 -4.13 20.44 18.55
CA ALA A 417 -3.16 19.34 18.56
C ALA A 417 -3.82 17.98 18.84
N TYR A 418 -4.82 17.94 19.70
CA TYR A 418 -5.60 16.74 19.98
C TYR A 418 -6.42 16.29 18.76
N ASP A 419 -7.09 17.21 18.07
CA ASP A 419 -7.87 16.90 16.86
C ASP A 419 -6.99 16.28 15.77
N VAL A 420 -5.80 16.85 15.54
CA VAL A 420 -4.80 16.26 14.62
C VAL A 420 -4.37 14.85 15.05
N ALA A 421 -4.18 14.62 16.35
CA ALA A 421 -3.83 13.29 16.85
C ALA A 421 -4.99 12.28 16.66
N VAL A 422 -6.23 12.71 16.84
CA VAL A 422 -7.43 11.90 16.60
C VAL A 422 -7.56 11.54 15.12
N GLU A 423 -7.38 12.50 14.20
CA GLU A 423 -7.44 12.25 12.76
C GLU A 423 -6.41 11.20 12.33
N LYS A 424 -5.17 11.30 12.81
CA LYS A 424 -4.11 10.31 12.54
C LYS A 424 -4.46 8.92 13.04
N VAL A 425 -5.08 8.80 14.22
CA VAL A 425 -5.55 7.50 14.75
C VAL A 425 -6.64 6.92 13.86
N ILE A 426 -7.64 7.72 13.48
CA ILE A 426 -8.75 7.28 12.62
C ILE A 426 -8.26 6.84 11.24
N GLU A 427 -7.34 7.59 10.64
CA GLU A 427 -6.75 7.23 9.35
C GLU A 427 -6.00 5.90 9.43
N LYS A 428 -5.22 5.71 10.50
CA LYS A 428 -4.47 4.47 10.71
C LYS A 428 -5.37 3.28 11.07
N GLU A 429 -6.46 3.49 11.81
CA GLU A 429 -7.46 2.45 12.08
C GLU A 429 -8.19 1.98 10.82
N LYS A 430 -8.47 2.87 9.88
CA LYS A 430 -9.08 2.51 8.59
C LYS A 430 -8.17 1.64 7.71
N THR A 431 -6.85 1.83 7.82
CA THR A 431 -5.85 1.04 7.08
C THR A 431 -5.53 -0.29 7.74
N ASN A 432 -5.70 -0.40 9.06
CA ASN A 432 -5.52 -1.63 9.82
C ASN A 432 -6.83 -2.45 9.82
N GLY A 433 -7.02 -3.28 8.78
CA GLY A 433 -8.06 -4.31 8.80
C GLY A 433 -7.89 -5.23 10.02
N LYS A 434 -8.98 -5.89 10.47
CA LYS A 434 -8.99 -6.87 11.57
C LYS A 434 -7.97 -7.97 11.30
N ASN A 435 -6.75 -7.83 11.80
CA ASN A 435 -5.74 -8.88 11.77
C ASN A 435 -5.71 -9.58 13.12
N ASP A 436 -6.07 -10.87 13.13
CA ASP A 436 -5.77 -11.78 14.22
C ASP A 436 -4.24 -11.78 14.44
N GLN A 437 -3.81 -11.76 15.70
CA GLN A 437 -2.39 -11.81 16.07
C GLN A 437 -1.76 -13.10 15.54
N VAL A 438 -1.11 -13.02 14.38
CA VAL A 438 -0.33 -14.14 13.82
C VAL A 438 0.97 -14.26 14.63
N ASN A 439 1.23 -15.44 15.18
CA ASN A 439 2.45 -15.70 15.93
C ASN A 439 3.65 -15.84 14.98
N ILE A 440 4.35 -14.73 14.74
CA ILE A 440 5.51 -14.64 13.84
C ILE A 440 6.64 -15.61 14.27
N GLU A 441 6.85 -15.80 15.56
CA GLU A 441 7.88 -16.72 16.06
C GLU A 441 7.57 -18.17 15.68
N HIS A 442 6.29 -18.57 15.73
CA HIS A 442 5.88 -19.90 15.29
C HIS A 442 6.11 -20.11 13.78
N LEU A 443 5.81 -19.09 12.96
CA LEU A 443 6.08 -19.15 11.52
C LEU A 443 7.58 -19.24 11.23
N ARG A 444 8.41 -18.48 11.93
CA ARG A 444 9.88 -18.54 11.82
C ARG A 444 10.44 -19.89 12.24
N ALA A 445 9.92 -20.45 13.34
CA ALA A 445 10.33 -21.78 13.81
C ALA A 445 9.97 -22.88 12.81
N ASN A 446 8.77 -22.82 12.21
CA ASN A 446 8.35 -23.74 11.16
C ASN A 446 9.24 -23.63 9.92
N LYS A 447 9.51 -22.40 9.46
CA LYS A 447 10.43 -22.18 8.33
C LYS A 447 11.82 -22.76 8.60
N ALA A 448 12.36 -22.54 9.80
CA ALA A 448 13.67 -23.08 10.18
C ALA A 448 13.70 -24.62 10.18
N ARG A 449 12.62 -25.29 10.65
CA ARG A 449 12.50 -26.75 10.60
C ARG A 449 12.50 -27.28 9.17
N ILE A 450 11.74 -26.63 8.28
CA ILE A 450 11.68 -27.06 6.87
C ILE A 450 13.02 -26.85 6.19
N LEU A 451 13.72 -25.73 6.43
CA LEU A 451 15.05 -25.47 5.89
C LEU A 451 16.06 -26.52 6.36
N TYR A 452 16.03 -26.90 7.63
CA TYR A 452 16.87 -27.98 8.16
C TYR A 452 16.57 -29.33 7.50
N SER A 453 15.29 -29.65 7.26
CA SER A 453 14.88 -30.85 6.53
C SER A 453 15.40 -30.86 5.09
N ILE A 454 15.33 -29.73 4.40
CA ILE A 454 15.88 -29.56 3.05
C ILE A 454 17.41 -29.86 3.04
N GLU A 455 18.12 -29.32 4.01
CA GLU A 455 19.59 -29.57 4.11
C GLU A 455 19.92 -31.02 4.39
N THR A 456 19.16 -31.66 5.27
CA THR A 456 19.29 -33.12 5.55
C THR A 456 19.00 -33.95 4.30
N ASN A 457 17.96 -33.61 3.54
CA ASN A 457 17.62 -34.30 2.29
C ASN A 457 18.71 -34.10 1.23
N LYS A 458 19.30 -32.91 1.10
CA LYS A 458 20.43 -32.64 0.19
C LYS A 458 21.64 -33.51 0.54
N LYS A 459 21.99 -33.63 1.82
CA LYS A 459 23.07 -34.51 2.24
C LYS A 459 22.80 -35.99 1.91
N SER A 460 21.55 -36.44 2.09
CA SER A 460 21.16 -37.80 1.71
C SER A 460 21.25 -38.03 0.20
N ILE A 461 21.03 -37.00 -0.62
CA ILE A 461 21.20 -37.03 -2.08
C ILE A 461 22.70 -37.21 -2.40
N GLU A 462 23.60 -36.45 -1.75
CA GLU A 462 25.04 -36.57 -1.92
C GLU A 462 25.55 -38.02 -1.58
N ASP A 463 25.02 -38.59 -0.49
CA ASP A 463 25.35 -39.99 -0.11
C ASP A 463 24.92 -40.98 -1.18
N ASN A 464 23.69 -40.85 -1.72
CA ASN A 464 23.21 -41.72 -2.81
C ASN A 464 24.01 -41.52 -4.12
N GLN A 465 24.42 -40.29 -4.45
CA GLN A 465 25.29 -39.98 -5.58
C GLN A 465 26.67 -40.63 -5.41
N SER A 466 27.21 -40.64 -4.20
CA SER A 466 28.46 -41.34 -3.86
C SER A 466 28.33 -42.84 -4.13
N VAL A 467 27.22 -43.46 -3.76
CA VAL A 467 26.96 -44.90 -4.08
C VAL A 467 26.97 -45.10 -5.58
N ILE A 468 26.23 -44.29 -6.38
CA ILE A 468 26.23 -44.41 -7.84
C ILE A 468 27.61 -44.25 -8.43
N SER A 469 28.40 -43.29 -7.94
CA SER A 469 29.77 -43.07 -8.40
C SER A 469 30.68 -44.28 -8.13
N SER A 470 30.58 -44.90 -6.95
CA SER A 470 31.39 -46.05 -6.54
C SER A 470 31.16 -47.29 -7.41
N ILE A 471 29.98 -47.46 -7.96
CA ILE A 471 29.61 -48.61 -8.80
C ILE A 471 29.66 -48.29 -10.31
N SER A 472 29.99 -47.07 -10.71
CA SER A 472 29.93 -46.60 -12.10
C SER A 472 30.75 -47.44 -13.10
N LEU A 473 31.97 -47.85 -12.73
CA LEU A 473 32.82 -48.70 -13.56
C LEU A 473 32.22 -50.08 -13.78
N ARG A 474 31.57 -50.67 -12.78
CA ARG A 474 30.89 -51.97 -12.89
C ARG A 474 29.66 -51.87 -13.74
N LEU A 475 28.88 -50.77 -13.64
CA LEU A 475 27.75 -50.51 -14.52
C LEU A 475 28.15 -50.38 -15.98
N LYS A 476 29.31 -49.79 -16.30
CA LYS A 476 29.83 -49.74 -17.67
C LYS A 476 30.06 -51.15 -18.22
N LYS A 477 30.56 -52.10 -17.42
CA LYS A 477 30.73 -53.50 -17.86
C LYS A 477 29.40 -54.19 -18.14
N ILE A 478 28.37 -53.99 -17.32
CA ILE A 478 27.02 -54.54 -17.53
C ILE A 478 26.40 -54.03 -18.84
N ARG A 479 26.60 -52.79 -19.21
CA ARG A 479 26.11 -52.17 -20.43
C ARG A 479 26.56 -52.86 -21.71
N PHE A 480 27.67 -53.59 -21.66
CA PHE A 480 28.29 -54.26 -22.81
C PHE A 480 28.36 -55.79 -22.68
N ASN A 481 27.79 -56.37 -21.62
CA ASN A 481 27.93 -57.79 -21.32
C ASN A 481 27.16 -58.74 -22.30
N ASN A 482 26.09 -58.25 -22.93
CA ASN A 482 25.31 -59.02 -23.91
C ASN A 482 24.77 -58.12 -25.02
N GLN A 483 24.20 -58.73 -26.10
CA GLN A 483 23.68 -57.98 -27.24
C GLN A 483 22.48 -57.10 -26.88
N HIS A 484 21.60 -57.53 -25.96
CA HIS A 484 20.46 -56.73 -25.49
C HIS A 484 20.96 -55.46 -24.81
N ASN A 485 21.90 -55.54 -23.87
CA ASN A 485 22.48 -54.40 -23.15
C ASN A 485 23.24 -53.49 -24.10
N ARG A 486 23.92 -54.00 -25.14
CA ARG A 486 24.53 -53.15 -26.19
C ARG A 486 23.49 -52.32 -26.93
N ASN A 487 22.33 -52.89 -27.26
CA ASN A 487 21.23 -52.18 -27.91
C ASN A 487 20.64 -51.13 -26.97
N VAL A 488 20.40 -51.46 -25.68
CA VAL A 488 19.93 -50.51 -24.67
C VAL A 488 20.94 -49.37 -24.50
N ASN A 489 22.24 -49.69 -24.44
CA ASN A 489 23.28 -48.67 -24.31
C ASN A 489 23.34 -47.74 -25.55
N ALA A 490 23.19 -48.29 -26.77
CA ALA A 490 23.12 -47.49 -27.99
C ALA A 490 21.93 -46.51 -27.96
N SER A 491 20.78 -47.00 -27.48
CA SER A 491 19.57 -46.13 -27.30
C SER A 491 19.84 -45.02 -26.24
N LEU A 492 20.50 -45.34 -25.13
CA LEU A 492 20.88 -44.36 -24.11
C LEU A 492 21.85 -43.31 -24.64
N THR A 493 22.85 -43.74 -25.45
CA THR A 493 23.77 -42.82 -26.12
C THR A 493 23.04 -41.85 -27.02
N MET A 494 22.17 -42.35 -27.88
CA MET A 494 21.35 -41.51 -28.79
C MET A 494 20.43 -40.54 -28.06
N LEU A 495 19.77 -40.98 -26.98
CA LEU A 495 18.91 -40.09 -26.17
C LEU A 495 19.70 -39.01 -25.43
N ASN A 496 20.92 -39.35 -24.93
CA ASN A 496 21.78 -38.36 -24.31
C ASN A 496 22.35 -37.37 -25.35
N GLU A 497 22.69 -37.80 -26.55
CA GLU A 497 23.08 -36.92 -27.64
C GLU A 497 21.93 -35.97 -28.03
N LEU A 498 20.71 -36.48 -28.21
CA LEU A 498 19.54 -35.64 -28.44
C LEU A 498 19.28 -34.62 -27.33
N LYS A 499 19.49 -35.02 -26.07
CA LYS A 499 19.36 -34.14 -24.93
C LYS A 499 20.39 -32.99 -24.98
N LEU A 500 21.65 -33.32 -25.30
CA LEU A 500 22.72 -32.34 -25.47
C LEU A 500 22.43 -31.37 -26.60
N GLU A 501 21.94 -31.83 -27.75
CA GLU A 501 21.53 -30.98 -28.86
C GLU A 501 20.42 -30.02 -28.43
N ILE A 502 19.42 -30.49 -27.66
CA ILE A 502 18.35 -29.63 -27.12
C ILE A 502 18.92 -28.58 -26.14
N GLU A 503 19.86 -28.98 -25.27
CA GLU A 503 20.51 -28.05 -24.32
C GLU A 503 21.35 -27.00 -25.05
N GLU A 504 22.13 -27.37 -26.05
CA GLU A 504 22.90 -26.45 -26.89
C GLU A 504 21.99 -25.47 -27.66
N GLU A 505 20.88 -25.97 -28.22
CA GLU A 505 19.90 -25.12 -28.91
C GLU A 505 19.22 -24.14 -27.97
N LEU A 506 18.84 -24.60 -26.75
CA LEU A 506 18.30 -23.75 -25.70
C LEU A 506 19.28 -22.62 -25.31
N ASP A 507 20.55 -22.95 -25.10
CA ASP A 507 21.57 -21.97 -24.71
C ASP A 507 21.86 -20.99 -25.85
N ASN A 508 21.91 -21.47 -27.09
CA ASN A 508 22.07 -20.61 -28.25
C ASN A 508 20.90 -19.62 -28.42
N LYS A 509 19.66 -20.12 -28.33
CA LYS A 509 18.47 -19.28 -28.44
C LYS A 509 18.40 -18.25 -27.30
N LYS A 510 18.68 -18.67 -26.06
CA LYS A 510 18.77 -17.76 -24.90
C LYS A 510 19.83 -16.68 -25.09
N LYS A 511 20.98 -17.03 -25.65
CA LYS A 511 22.06 -16.10 -25.95
C LYS A 511 21.63 -15.09 -27.02
N ILE A 512 21.08 -15.54 -28.14
CA ILE A 512 20.60 -14.68 -29.24
C ILE A 512 19.54 -13.70 -28.72
N ALA A 513 18.54 -14.18 -27.97
CA ALA A 513 17.52 -13.32 -27.41
C ALA A 513 18.07 -12.26 -26.46
N ARG A 514 19.00 -12.66 -25.60
CA ARG A 514 19.65 -11.74 -24.67
C ARG A 514 20.40 -10.64 -25.42
N GLU A 515 21.22 -11.00 -26.41
CA GLU A 515 21.95 -10.06 -27.25
C GLU A 515 20.99 -9.14 -28.04
N SER A 516 19.88 -9.68 -28.56
CA SER A 516 18.87 -8.91 -29.28
C SER A 516 18.15 -7.92 -28.36
N ILE A 517 17.76 -8.35 -27.15
CA ILE A 517 17.13 -7.46 -26.17
C ILE A 517 18.10 -6.36 -25.75
N GLU A 518 19.38 -6.67 -25.48
CA GLU A 518 20.42 -5.70 -25.15
C GLU A 518 20.58 -4.66 -26.27
N ASN A 519 20.69 -5.10 -27.51
CA ASN A 519 20.85 -4.24 -28.67
C ASN A 519 19.62 -3.36 -28.90
N ASN A 520 18.43 -3.94 -28.87
CA ASN A 520 17.17 -3.22 -29.05
C ASN A 520 16.94 -2.20 -27.92
N MET A 521 17.28 -2.57 -26.67
CA MET A 521 17.19 -1.65 -25.54
C MET A 521 18.15 -0.47 -25.69
N ASN A 522 19.39 -0.71 -26.09
CA ASN A 522 20.36 0.35 -26.34
C ASN A 522 19.93 1.27 -27.50
N LEU A 523 19.26 0.72 -28.51
CA LEU A 523 18.71 1.51 -29.61
C LEU A 523 17.59 2.42 -29.11
N VAL A 524 16.61 1.88 -28.36
CA VAL A 524 15.51 2.68 -27.79
C VAL A 524 16.03 3.74 -26.82
N LEU A 525 17.00 3.40 -25.97
CA LEU A 525 17.60 4.35 -25.02
C LEU A 525 18.29 5.52 -25.72
N THR A 526 18.97 5.28 -26.84
CA THR A 526 19.59 6.34 -27.63
C THR A 526 18.55 7.31 -28.20
N GLU A 527 17.32 6.87 -28.42
CA GLU A 527 16.21 7.70 -28.90
C GLU A 527 15.50 8.49 -27.79
N VAL A 528 15.42 7.94 -26.57
CA VAL A 528 14.56 8.42 -25.50
C VAL A 528 15.32 9.12 -24.39
N MET A 529 16.53 8.67 -24.11
CA MET A 529 17.46 9.29 -23.14
C MET A 529 18.64 9.87 -23.90
N ASP A 530 19.25 10.91 -23.34
CA ASP A 530 20.49 11.42 -23.86
C ASP A 530 21.55 10.32 -24.05
N GLN A 531 22.42 10.43 -25.04
CA GLN A 531 23.37 9.37 -25.48
C GLN A 531 24.32 8.83 -24.39
N HIS A 532 24.08 9.21 -23.13
CA HIS A 532 24.99 8.91 -22.02
C HIS A 532 24.69 7.56 -21.31
N TYR A 533 23.65 6.86 -21.69
CA TYR A 533 23.28 5.59 -21.03
C TYR A 533 23.36 4.42 -21.99
N LYS A 534 23.96 3.35 -21.53
CA LYS A 534 23.93 2.02 -22.18
C LYS A 534 23.64 0.94 -21.16
N VAL A 535 23.07 -0.16 -21.64
CA VAL A 535 22.78 -1.33 -20.80
C VAL A 535 23.58 -2.52 -21.27
N ARG A 536 23.89 -3.41 -20.34
CA ARG A 536 24.41 -4.77 -20.58
C ARG A 536 23.57 -5.78 -19.85
N LEU A 537 23.35 -6.91 -20.50
CA LEU A 537 22.61 -8.04 -19.99
C LEU A 537 23.52 -9.26 -19.91
N ASP A 538 23.85 -9.69 -18.68
CA ASP A 538 24.75 -10.84 -18.46
C ASP A 538 24.03 -12.20 -18.64
N SER A 539 24.81 -13.30 -18.52
CA SER A 539 24.29 -14.65 -18.64
C SER A 539 23.29 -15.04 -17.53
N GLU A 540 23.32 -14.34 -16.42
CA GLU A 540 22.44 -14.53 -15.27
C GLU A 540 21.19 -13.65 -15.32
N TYR A 541 20.95 -12.97 -16.44
CA TYR A 541 19.84 -12.01 -16.65
C TYR A 541 19.90 -10.79 -15.72
N LYS A 542 21.07 -10.39 -15.28
CA LYS A 542 21.26 -9.14 -14.57
C LYS A 542 21.47 -8.03 -15.59
N LEU A 543 20.58 -7.04 -15.56
CA LEU A 543 20.69 -5.82 -16.34
C LEU A 543 21.54 -4.83 -15.55
N THR A 544 22.60 -4.32 -16.18
CA THR A 544 23.48 -3.28 -15.62
C THR A 544 23.41 -2.05 -16.51
N VAL A 545 23.20 -0.88 -15.89
CA VAL A 545 23.10 0.41 -16.57
C VAL A 545 24.42 1.14 -16.42
N TYR A 546 25.02 1.56 -17.54
CA TYR A 546 26.28 2.30 -17.57
C TYR A 546 26.08 3.71 -18.11
N LYS A 547 26.72 4.67 -17.47
CA LYS A 547 26.93 5.98 -18.06
C LYS A 547 28.14 5.91 -18.97
N VAL A 548 28.01 6.48 -20.18
CA VAL A 548 29.05 6.44 -21.22
C VAL A 548 29.59 7.85 -21.42
N SER A 549 30.92 8.01 -21.36
CA SER A 549 31.64 9.23 -21.76
C SER A 549 32.67 8.86 -22.79
N ASP A 550 32.73 9.60 -23.91
CA ASP A 550 33.69 9.42 -25.00
C ASP A 550 33.87 7.98 -25.49
N ASN A 551 32.73 7.24 -25.63
CA ASN A 551 32.67 5.82 -25.99
C ASN A 551 33.23 4.81 -24.96
N ASN A 552 33.60 5.23 -23.77
CA ASN A 552 34.02 4.35 -22.68
C ASN A 552 32.94 4.21 -21.62
N TYR A 553 32.79 3.00 -21.09
CA TYR A 553 31.90 2.77 -19.92
C TYR A 553 32.57 3.35 -18.68
N VAL A 554 31.96 4.38 -18.09
CA VAL A 554 32.58 5.15 -17.02
C VAL A 554 32.11 4.70 -15.64
N GLN A 555 30.83 4.35 -15.49
CA GLN A 555 30.25 4.10 -14.16
C GLN A 555 29.02 3.20 -14.25
N ASP A 556 28.88 2.26 -13.31
CA ASP A 556 27.65 1.49 -13.07
C ASP A 556 26.67 2.39 -12.28
N GLU A 557 25.57 2.76 -12.89
CA GLU A 557 24.53 3.61 -12.29
C GLU A 557 23.23 2.85 -11.99
N THR A 558 23.25 1.53 -12.05
CA THR A 558 22.04 0.68 -11.88
C THR A 558 21.30 0.95 -10.57
N GLU A 559 22.00 1.28 -9.48
CA GLU A 559 21.42 1.53 -8.15
C GLU A 559 21.16 3.01 -7.86
N VAL A 560 21.58 3.93 -8.74
CA VAL A 560 21.56 5.39 -8.51
C VAL A 560 20.52 6.11 -9.38
N LEU A 561 19.81 5.38 -10.24
CA LEU A 561 18.82 5.96 -11.14
C LEU A 561 17.69 6.66 -10.37
N SER A 562 17.31 7.85 -10.82
CA SER A 562 16.11 8.54 -10.33
C SER A 562 14.84 7.75 -10.68
N THR A 563 13.74 8.04 -9.99
CA THR A 563 12.44 7.38 -10.27
C THR A 563 12.04 7.57 -11.74
N GLY A 564 12.20 8.78 -12.30
CA GLY A 564 11.90 9.05 -13.70
C GLY A 564 12.78 8.26 -14.66
N GLN A 565 14.08 8.16 -14.39
CA GLN A 565 15.01 7.35 -15.18
C GLN A 565 14.67 5.86 -15.12
N ASN A 566 14.27 5.34 -13.97
CA ASN A 566 13.79 3.95 -13.85
C ASN A 566 12.55 3.70 -14.73
N VAL A 567 11.60 4.63 -14.76
CA VAL A 567 10.41 4.55 -15.63
C VAL A 567 10.84 4.48 -17.10
N MET A 568 11.73 5.37 -17.54
CA MET A 568 12.21 5.40 -18.91
C MET A 568 12.95 4.12 -19.30
N MET A 569 13.80 3.62 -18.42
CA MET A 569 14.51 2.35 -18.61
C MET A 569 13.54 1.17 -18.73
N TYR A 570 12.50 1.13 -17.89
CA TYR A 570 11.53 0.05 -17.92
C TYR A 570 10.67 0.08 -19.20
N LEU A 571 10.21 1.25 -19.63
CA LEU A 571 9.47 1.39 -20.88
C LEU A 571 10.35 1.09 -22.11
N SER A 572 11.62 1.46 -22.07
CA SER A 572 12.60 1.10 -23.10
C SER A 572 12.84 -0.41 -23.15
N PHE A 573 12.92 -1.06 -22.00
CA PHE A 573 12.98 -2.51 -21.90
C PHE A 573 11.72 -3.18 -22.50
N LEU A 574 10.53 -2.69 -22.14
CA LEU A 574 9.27 -3.20 -22.68
C LEU A 574 9.23 -3.14 -24.21
N ARG A 575 9.62 -1.98 -24.77
CA ARG A 575 9.68 -1.80 -26.23
C ARG A 575 10.74 -2.70 -26.88
N ALA A 576 11.93 -2.78 -26.30
CA ALA A 576 12.99 -3.64 -26.77
C ALA A 576 12.60 -5.12 -26.78
N LEU A 577 11.86 -5.55 -25.78
CA LEU A 577 11.34 -6.93 -25.70
C LEU A 577 10.34 -7.21 -26.83
N LEU A 578 9.41 -6.29 -27.09
CA LEU A 578 8.45 -6.42 -28.19
C LEU A 578 9.17 -6.43 -29.56
N MET A 579 10.16 -5.56 -29.77
CA MET A 579 11.01 -5.58 -30.98
C MET A 579 11.72 -6.93 -31.14
N THR A 580 12.19 -7.51 -30.04
CA THR A 580 12.83 -8.84 -30.07
C THR A 580 11.85 -9.94 -30.44
N ILE A 581 10.59 -9.87 -29.93
CA ILE A 581 9.52 -10.78 -30.35
C ILE A 581 9.26 -10.67 -31.86
N GLU A 582 9.15 -9.47 -32.37
CA GLU A 582 8.93 -9.17 -33.79
C GLU A 582 10.06 -9.70 -34.68
N GLN A 583 11.32 -9.63 -34.22
CA GLN A 583 12.51 -10.05 -34.97
C GLN A 583 12.76 -11.57 -34.95
N HIS A 584 12.42 -12.25 -33.85
CA HIS A 584 12.78 -13.66 -33.63
C HIS A 584 11.61 -14.60 -33.53
N SER A 585 10.40 -14.18 -33.88
CA SER A 585 9.27 -15.11 -34.00
C SER A 585 9.55 -16.06 -35.19
N GLU A 586 10.08 -17.24 -34.90
CA GLU A 586 10.17 -18.35 -35.87
C GLU A 586 8.78 -18.83 -36.34
N PHE A 587 7.75 -18.31 -35.72
CA PHE A 587 6.37 -18.44 -36.17
C PHE A 587 6.10 -17.22 -37.04
N ASP A 588 6.01 -17.41 -38.34
CA ASP A 588 5.74 -16.40 -39.39
C ASP A 588 4.53 -15.46 -39.11
N ASP A 589 3.95 -15.53 -37.94
CA ASP A 589 2.62 -15.06 -37.62
C ASP A 589 2.50 -13.99 -36.55
N VAL A 590 3.58 -13.55 -35.82
CA VAL A 590 3.46 -12.49 -34.82
C VAL A 590 3.79 -11.13 -35.45
N GLN A 591 2.86 -10.66 -36.29
CA GLN A 591 3.08 -9.39 -37.02
C GLN A 591 2.73 -8.12 -36.22
N SER A 592 1.99 -8.18 -35.12
CA SER A 592 1.56 -6.99 -34.40
C SER A 592 1.27 -7.29 -32.93
N SER A 593 1.68 -6.38 -32.05
CA SER A 593 1.54 -6.53 -30.59
C SER A 593 0.79 -5.36 -29.96
N GLY A 594 -0.43 -5.64 -29.44
CA GLY A 594 -1.19 -4.69 -28.63
C GLY A 594 -0.75 -4.71 -27.17
N VAL A 595 -0.59 -3.54 -26.58
CA VAL A 595 -0.21 -3.35 -25.18
C VAL A 595 -1.32 -2.61 -24.43
N ILE A 596 -1.61 -3.05 -23.21
CA ILE A 596 -2.48 -2.35 -22.27
C ILE A 596 -1.59 -1.81 -21.16
N MET A 597 -1.64 -0.50 -20.94
CA MET A 597 -0.75 0.19 -20.00
C MET A 597 -1.54 1.02 -19.00
N ASP A 598 -1.37 0.73 -17.70
CA ASP A 598 -1.99 1.47 -16.61
C ASP A 598 -0.99 2.49 -16.01
N ALA A 599 -1.34 3.77 -16.05
CA ALA A 599 -0.78 4.92 -15.32
C ALA A 599 0.77 4.95 -15.10
N ALA A 600 1.57 4.56 -16.10
CA ALA A 600 3.02 4.38 -15.97
C ALA A 600 3.85 5.69 -15.86
N LEU A 601 3.23 6.89 -15.96
CA LEU A 601 3.95 8.14 -16.24
C LEU A 601 3.84 9.18 -15.12
N SER A 602 3.31 8.83 -13.95
CA SER A 602 2.98 9.77 -12.86
C SER A 602 4.19 10.49 -12.24
N ASN A 603 5.39 9.92 -12.37
CA ASN A 603 6.62 10.39 -11.72
C ASN A 603 7.64 11.00 -12.71
N LEU A 604 7.18 11.40 -13.90
CA LEU A 604 8.04 11.97 -14.94
C LEU A 604 7.88 13.48 -15.03
N ASP A 605 8.98 14.18 -15.35
CA ASP A 605 8.96 15.57 -15.73
C ASP A 605 8.47 15.77 -17.19
N GLU A 606 8.18 17.01 -17.58
CA GLU A 606 7.61 17.35 -18.89
C GLU A 606 8.51 16.93 -20.05
N GLU A 607 9.85 17.06 -19.92
CA GLU A 607 10.80 16.69 -20.98
C GLU A 607 10.80 15.18 -21.23
N HIS A 608 10.82 14.38 -20.16
CA HIS A 608 10.72 12.92 -20.26
C HIS A 608 9.37 12.46 -20.81
N ILE A 609 8.27 13.09 -20.38
CA ILE A 609 6.92 12.81 -20.92
C ILE A 609 6.88 13.05 -22.43
N LYS A 610 7.46 14.15 -22.90
CA LYS A 610 7.54 14.48 -24.32
C LYS A 610 8.33 13.46 -25.13
N GLN A 611 9.47 13.00 -24.63
CA GLN A 611 10.28 11.97 -25.29
C GLN A 611 9.53 10.63 -25.36
N ILE A 612 8.94 10.19 -24.25
CA ILE A 612 8.19 8.93 -24.18
C ILE A 612 6.95 8.97 -25.08
N SER A 613 6.17 10.05 -25.03
CA SER A 613 4.93 10.16 -25.81
C SER A 613 5.21 10.08 -27.32
N ARG A 614 6.22 10.81 -27.79
CA ARG A 614 6.56 10.86 -29.20
C ARG A 614 7.23 9.59 -29.73
N ARG A 615 8.09 8.96 -28.93
CA ARG A 615 9.00 7.91 -29.41
C ARG A 615 8.60 6.50 -28.96
N ILE A 616 8.10 6.33 -27.72
CA ILE A 616 7.73 5.02 -27.21
C ILE A 616 6.23 4.76 -27.43
N LEU A 617 5.33 5.62 -26.92
CA LEU A 617 3.90 5.35 -26.97
C LEU A 617 3.37 5.24 -28.42
N ASN A 618 3.89 6.07 -29.31
CA ASN A 618 3.54 6.02 -30.75
C ASN A 618 4.17 4.85 -31.50
N SER A 619 5.13 4.14 -30.94
CA SER A 619 5.82 3.03 -31.60
C SER A 619 5.10 1.69 -31.45
N PHE A 620 4.12 1.58 -30.56
CA PHE A 620 3.31 0.36 -30.40
C PHE A 620 2.35 0.19 -31.58
N ASP A 621 2.09 -1.05 -32.00
CA ASP A 621 1.10 -1.36 -33.02
C ASP A 621 -0.32 -1.10 -32.56
N GLN A 622 -0.57 -1.31 -31.26
CA GLN A 622 -1.78 -0.91 -30.56
C GLN A 622 -1.44 -0.62 -29.10
N LEU A 623 -1.94 0.51 -28.61
CA LEU A 623 -1.81 0.89 -27.20
C LEU A 623 -3.18 1.21 -26.59
N ILE A 624 -3.58 0.48 -25.56
CA ILE A 624 -4.71 0.83 -24.71
C ILE A 624 -4.12 1.48 -23.46
N PHE A 625 -4.21 2.81 -23.37
CA PHE A 625 -3.56 3.59 -22.34
C PHE A 625 -4.57 4.08 -21.30
N LEU A 626 -4.40 3.63 -20.06
CA LEU A 626 -5.22 4.02 -18.93
C LEU A 626 -4.51 5.14 -18.16
N SER A 627 -5.19 6.28 -17.98
CA SER A 627 -4.61 7.44 -17.31
C SER A 627 -5.68 8.26 -16.59
N PHE A 628 -5.27 9.23 -15.80
CA PHE A 628 -6.16 10.24 -15.26
C PHE A 628 -5.98 11.58 -16.01
N LYS A 629 -7.02 12.40 -16.02
CA LYS A 629 -7.10 13.61 -16.84
C LYS A 629 -5.89 14.54 -16.66
N ALA A 630 -5.50 14.80 -15.40
CA ALA A 630 -4.36 15.67 -15.11
C ALA A 630 -3.01 15.15 -15.66
N GLN A 631 -2.82 13.83 -15.77
CA GLN A 631 -1.60 13.22 -16.30
C GLN A 631 -1.51 13.36 -17.84
N LEU A 632 -2.65 13.44 -18.52
CA LEU A 632 -2.72 13.57 -19.97
C LEU A 632 -2.49 15.00 -20.47
N ARG A 633 -2.55 15.99 -19.59
CA ARG A 633 -2.42 17.42 -19.95
C ARG A 633 -1.07 17.72 -20.64
N ASN A 634 -1.05 18.83 -21.39
CA ASN A 634 0.15 19.39 -22.01
C ASN A 634 0.90 18.42 -22.93
N GLU A 635 2.16 18.14 -22.59
CA GLU A 635 3.13 17.43 -23.44
C GLU A 635 2.71 16.01 -23.82
N LEU A 636 1.99 15.31 -22.92
CA LEU A 636 1.57 13.94 -23.20
C LEU A 636 0.50 13.89 -24.27
N ILE A 637 -0.59 14.63 -24.11
CA ILE A 637 -1.69 14.61 -25.08
C ILE A 637 -1.22 15.16 -26.44
N THR A 638 -0.44 16.24 -26.46
CA THR A 638 0.13 16.80 -27.67
C THR A 638 1.05 15.80 -28.40
N GLY A 639 1.78 14.98 -27.66
CA GLY A 639 2.67 13.95 -28.22
C GLY A 639 1.96 12.78 -28.89
N ILE A 640 0.75 12.42 -28.44
CA ILE A 640 0.00 11.23 -28.91
C ILE A 640 -1.29 11.57 -29.70
N HIS A 641 -1.74 12.81 -29.70
CA HIS A 641 -3.03 13.26 -30.23
C HIS A 641 -3.34 12.69 -31.63
N ASN A 642 -2.38 12.77 -32.57
CA ASN A 642 -2.59 12.29 -33.95
C ASN A 642 -2.81 10.77 -34.06
N ASN A 643 -2.43 10.00 -33.05
CA ASN A 643 -2.55 8.54 -33.00
C ASN A 643 -3.73 8.04 -32.15
N ILE A 644 -4.54 8.93 -31.58
CA ILE A 644 -5.69 8.53 -30.76
C ILE A 644 -6.84 8.06 -31.66
N SER A 645 -7.22 6.80 -31.53
CA SER A 645 -8.31 6.17 -32.26
C SER A 645 -9.65 6.28 -31.56
N CYS A 646 -9.65 6.23 -30.23
CA CYS A 646 -10.86 6.28 -29.40
C CYS A 646 -10.54 6.74 -27.99
N VAL A 647 -11.49 7.42 -27.35
CA VAL A 647 -11.37 7.89 -25.97
C VAL A 647 -12.61 7.50 -25.17
N TYR A 648 -12.39 6.80 -24.07
CA TYR A 648 -13.41 6.50 -23.08
C TYR A 648 -13.12 7.25 -21.78
N GLU A 649 -14.14 7.85 -21.21
CA GLU A 649 -14.09 8.34 -19.84
C GLU A 649 -14.88 7.41 -18.93
N LEU A 650 -14.27 7.03 -17.81
CA LEU A 650 -14.91 6.27 -16.75
C LEU A 650 -15.25 7.19 -15.58
N SER A 651 -16.49 7.15 -15.14
CA SER A 651 -16.99 7.87 -13.96
C SER A 651 -17.77 6.92 -13.06
N LYS A 652 -18.11 7.36 -11.83
CA LYS A 652 -18.97 6.60 -10.94
C LYS A 652 -20.38 7.18 -10.93
N ASP A 653 -21.37 6.30 -10.93
CA ASP A 653 -22.75 6.67 -10.62
C ASP A 653 -22.95 6.94 -9.11
N ALA A 654 -24.15 7.35 -8.71
CA ALA A 654 -24.51 7.61 -7.32
C ALA A 654 -24.37 6.37 -6.40
N LEU A 655 -24.33 5.15 -6.96
CA LEU A 655 -24.19 3.89 -6.25
C LEU A 655 -22.74 3.37 -6.26
N GLY A 656 -21.80 4.12 -6.86
CA GLY A 656 -20.40 3.77 -6.94
C GLY A 656 -20.05 2.81 -8.09
N ASN A 657 -20.99 2.46 -8.98
CA ASN A 657 -20.72 1.65 -10.16
C ASN A 657 -20.08 2.48 -11.27
N VAL A 658 -19.22 1.86 -12.06
CA VAL A 658 -18.56 2.54 -13.18
C VAL A 658 -19.50 2.67 -14.36
N VAL A 659 -19.57 3.89 -14.91
CA VAL A 659 -20.24 4.24 -16.15
C VAL A 659 -19.19 4.74 -17.12
N SER A 660 -19.30 4.34 -18.39
CA SER A 660 -18.40 4.78 -19.46
C SER A 660 -19.11 5.70 -20.45
N ARG A 661 -18.41 6.75 -20.89
CA ARG A 661 -18.84 7.56 -22.04
C ARG A 661 -17.70 7.72 -23.03
N THR A 662 -18.05 7.88 -24.31
CA THR A 662 -17.08 8.13 -25.39
C THR A 662 -16.87 9.63 -25.54
N ILE A 663 -15.62 10.07 -25.67
CA ILE A 663 -15.24 11.46 -25.96
C ILE A 663 -14.85 11.57 -27.43
N ASP A 664 -15.23 12.64 -28.10
CA ASP A 664 -14.82 12.90 -29.48
C ASP A 664 -13.31 13.12 -29.54
N THR A 665 -12.63 12.34 -30.37
CA THR A 665 -11.18 12.42 -30.55
C THR A 665 -10.69 13.78 -31.05
N ASN A 666 -11.54 14.54 -31.77
CA ASN A 666 -11.20 15.88 -32.24
C ASN A 666 -11.14 16.93 -31.09
N ASN A 667 -11.86 16.68 -30.03
CA ASN A 667 -11.97 17.62 -28.89
C ASN A 667 -11.17 17.14 -27.67
N VAL A 668 -10.37 16.07 -27.79
CA VAL A 668 -9.71 15.44 -26.65
C VAL A 668 -8.68 16.36 -25.99
N GLU A 669 -7.96 17.18 -26.75
CA GLU A 669 -7.00 18.14 -26.20
C GLU A 669 -7.70 19.22 -25.37
N GLU A 670 -8.81 19.77 -25.88
CA GLU A 670 -9.63 20.72 -25.15
C GLU A 670 -10.23 20.11 -23.90
N TYR A 671 -10.84 18.94 -24.04
CA TYR A 671 -11.41 18.19 -22.93
C TYR A 671 -10.41 17.90 -21.81
N VAL A 672 -9.16 17.49 -22.15
CA VAL A 672 -8.13 17.16 -21.16
C VAL A 672 -7.58 18.41 -20.48
N ASN A 673 -7.49 19.54 -21.20
CA ASN A 673 -6.92 20.79 -20.69
C ASN A 673 -7.95 21.71 -20.02
N GLU A 674 -9.25 21.47 -20.20
CA GLU A 674 -10.29 22.15 -19.41
C GLU A 674 -10.04 21.86 -17.92
N ASP A 675 -10.00 22.93 -17.11
CA ASP A 675 -9.99 22.77 -15.66
C ASP A 675 -11.32 22.16 -15.23
N ASP A 676 -11.28 21.04 -14.54
CA ASP A 676 -12.43 20.56 -13.80
C ASP A 676 -12.70 21.63 -12.73
N ASP A 677 -13.64 22.54 -13.02
CA ASP A 677 -14.17 23.44 -12.01
C ASP A 677 -14.61 22.57 -10.83
N ILE A 678 -13.88 22.74 -9.79
CA ILE A 678 -13.90 22.16 -8.48
C ILE A 678 -15.35 21.94 -8.02
N ASP A 679 -15.83 20.71 -8.07
CA ASP A 679 -16.77 20.21 -7.07
C ASP A 679 -15.98 19.31 -6.12
N GLU A 680 -15.65 19.91 -4.96
CA GLU A 680 -15.11 19.25 -3.79
C GLU A 680 -16.00 18.09 -3.28
#